data_c92be2c915a00b8862cf682eedaae838
#
_entry.id   c92be2c915a00b8862cf682eedaae838
#
_cell.length_a   1.000
_cell.length_b   1.000
_cell.length_c   1.000
_cell.angle_alpha   90.00
_cell.angle_beta   90.00
_cell.angle_gamma   90.00
#
_symmetry.space_group_name_H-M   'P 1'
#
loop_
_entity.id
_entity.type
_entity.pdbx_description
1 polymer ?
#
loop_
_entity_poly.entity_id
_entity_poly.type
_entity_poly.pdbx_seq_one_letter_code
_entity_poly.pdbx_strand_id
1 'polypeptide(L)'
;MLPYPALHASHSGVWIATADGTREVSRGEAIALVADTPTIVLNAALIGQRLGYAELSGLDLLELFAFVHPARFAVPTPKGIAQALDLPLPAEEAGIADLLRAAAAALIATASAPWAEQEGAWTAAQSLFRLRWPWAPALGQVLPKPETAERWLFSKLPEWEEAPPRANPRTVTLTPDAVAERLATLTGSAAEARPGQRAFAAAAADAFAPRAARDTPNLVLAEAGTGIGKTLGYLAPTSLWAQAADGAVWVSTFTKALQRQLAQESTRVYPDPAERRAKVVTRKGRENYLCLLNLEDALQGGFQGRAAVLAHLVARWAAYSADGDMVGGDLPGWLPTLFRRNGSTALTDRRGECIYAGCPHYRKCFIERAARASAQADIVIANHALVMVNAARGRETGTRPTRYVFDEGHHLFEAADAMFSAALTGMEAIEIRRWVLGPEGGGRGRRRGLAARLSDVASYDAAGGEAVAAAVDAARLLPAEGWLARIQEGNPFGPVEELLACVRGAVFARAKDGEAGYGLETELSEPRPELVDAAGPAAQALDALLRPLIALGKRLEAVLTEGPDWMDGPARARIEGAIASLGWRAETVAAWGRLLARIGGPVDPDFVDWMTVDRVEGREYDMGLHRHWLDPSRPFAETVLKPAHGVLVTSATLRAGGDWSQADARVGAPHLLRQPTHFEAASPFAYAHQAEVLIVTDVKKGDLPALANAYGRLIVAAGGGTLGLFTAIRRLRGVHARIADRLARDGLPLYAQHVDPIDTGTLVDIFRDDPRASLIGTDALRDGVDVPGHSLRMVVMEGVPWVKPGVLHAARRLAGGGSAYDDRMVRARLAQAFGRLIRRADDRGLFVLLSAAMPSRLLGAFPEGTPILRCTLDEAVARALSLGHEVGHGAQALPMERLP
;
A
#
# COMPACT_ATOMS: atom_id res chain seq x y z
N MET A 1 -2.41 13.15 39.80
CA MET A 1 -1.85 13.69 38.52
C MET A 1 -0.45 13.14 38.31
N LEU A 2 -0.10 12.82 37.06
CA LEU A 2 1.25 12.40 36.74
C LEU A 2 2.25 13.54 36.95
N PRO A 3 3.44 13.27 37.52
CA PRO A 3 4.42 14.32 37.86
C PRO A 3 5.16 14.89 36.65
N TYR A 4 4.84 14.42 35.44
CA TYR A 4 5.56 14.76 34.23
C TYR A 4 4.99 16.01 33.55
N PRO A 5 5.84 16.93 33.07
CA PRO A 5 5.41 18.02 32.21
C PRO A 5 4.96 17.46 30.85
N ALA A 6 4.15 18.24 30.12
CA ALA A 6 3.82 17.95 28.75
C ALA A 6 4.26 19.08 27.84
N LEU A 7 4.69 18.72 26.63
CA LEU A 7 5.16 19.62 25.59
C LEU A 7 4.30 19.47 24.32
N HIS A 8 3.76 20.59 23.87
CA HIS A 8 3.17 20.70 22.55
C HIS A 8 4.00 21.66 21.70
N ALA A 9 4.32 21.26 20.47
CA ALA A 9 5.01 22.12 19.52
C ALA A 9 4.31 22.03 18.17
N SER A 10 3.99 23.18 17.59
CA SER A 10 3.46 23.34 16.25
C SER A 10 4.33 24.31 15.45
N HIS A 11 3.90 24.67 14.25
CA HIS A 11 4.53 25.75 13.49
C HIS A 11 4.19 27.14 14.06
N SER A 12 3.10 27.27 14.85
CA SER A 12 2.66 28.54 15.46
C SER A 12 3.40 28.87 16.74
N GLY A 13 3.78 27.86 17.54
CA GLY A 13 4.47 28.06 18.82
C GLY A 13 4.84 26.78 19.55
N VAL A 14 5.38 26.92 20.73
CA VAL A 14 5.78 25.84 21.63
C VAL A 14 5.26 26.11 23.03
N TRP A 15 4.53 25.17 23.62
CA TRP A 15 3.91 25.30 24.93
C TRP A 15 4.31 24.16 25.86
N ILE A 16 4.53 24.48 27.11
CA ILE A 16 4.79 23.50 28.18
C ILE A 16 3.70 23.63 29.23
N ALA A 17 3.12 22.50 29.62
CA ALA A 17 2.22 22.38 30.75
C ALA A 17 2.92 21.68 31.93
N THR A 18 2.90 22.28 33.13
CA THR A 18 3.40 21.73 34.38
C THR A 18 2.28 21.65 35.42
N ALA A 19 2.59 21.34 36.66
CA ALA A 19 1.64 21.44 37.78
C ALA A 19 1.20 22.90 38.06
N ASP A 20 2.06 23.86 37.74
CA ASP A 20 1.85 25.29 38.01
C ASP A 20 1.09 26.02 36.89
N GLY A 21 0.81 25.32 35.78
CA GLY A 21 0.08 25.85 34.63
C GLY A 21 0.81 25.71 33.30
N THR A 22 0.20 26.26 32.25
CA THR A 22 0.73 26.23 30.87
C THR A 22 1.34 27.57 30.50
N ARG A 23 2.48 27.55 29.82
CA ARG A 23 3.16 28.73 29.28
C ARG A 23 3.79 28.47 27.92
N GLU A 24 3.89 29.50 27.11
CA GLU A 24 4.66 29.49 25.88
C GLU A 24 6.16 29.58 26.18
N VAL A 25 6.98 28.89 25.39
CA VAL A 25 8.44 28.82 25.58
C VAL A 25 9.17 28.89 24.24
N SER A 26 10.44 29.23 24.31
CA SER A 26 11.31 29.16 23.14
C SER A 26 11.65 27.68 22.78
N ARG A 27 12.03 27.44 21.51
CA ARG A 27 12.51 26.11 21.08
C ARG A 27 13.72 25.64 21.91
N GLY A 28 14.65 26.55 22.23
CA GLY A 28 15.82 26.22 23.06
C GLY A 28 15.46 25.78 24.47
N GLU A 29 14.52 26.45 25.10
CA GLU A 29 14.01 26.09 26.44
C GLU A 29 13.27 24.74 26.43
N ALA A 30 12.47 24.51 25.39
CA ALA A 30 11.78 23.21 25.19
C ALA A 30 12.77 22.06 25.03
N ILE A 31 13.83 22.25 24.23
CA ILE A 31 14.89 21.24 24.04
C ILE A 31 15.61 20.97 25.36
N ALA A 32 15.97 22.00 26.13
CA ALA A 32 16.62 21.84 27.42
C ALA A 32 15.74 21.06 28.40
N LEU A 33 14.45 21.38 28.49
CA LEU A 33 13.50 20.64 29.35
C LEU A 33 13.43 19.15 28.97
N VAL A 34 13.28 18.83 27.68
CA VAL A 34 13.14 17.44 27.21
C VAL A 34 14.44 16.65 27.42
N ALA A 35 15.59 17.29 27.35
CA ALA A 35 16.88 16.67 27.64
C ALA A 35 17.05 16.27 29.11
N ASP A 36 16.53 17.09 30.03
CA ASP A 36 16.72 16.91 31.48
C ASP A 36 15.55 16.16 32.15
N THR A 37 14.34 16.24 31.60
CA THR A 37 13.14 15.76 32.30
C THR A 37 12.27 14.90 31.34
N PRO A 38 11.82 13.70 31.79
CA PRO A 38 10.84 12.93 31.03
C PRO A 38 9.58 13.75 30.77
N THR A 39 9.30 14.05 29.52
CA THR A 39 8.24 14.97 29.09
C THR A 39 7.22 14.24 28.20
N ILE A 40 5.94 14.45 28.50
CA ILE A 40 4.83 13.88 27.70
C ILE A 40 4.76 14.64 26.37
N VAL A 41 4.76 13.89 25.26
CA VAL A 41 4.62 14.43 23.91
C VAL A 41 3.62 13.60 23.10
N LEU A 42 3.04 14.20 22.06
CA LEU A 42 2.23 13.49 21.09
C LEU A 42 3.00 13.39 19.76
N ASN A 43 3.42 12.19 19.37
CA ASN A 43 4.26 11.92 18.22
C ASN A 43 5.66 12.57 18.34
N ALA A 44 6.54 11.94 19.10
CA ALA A 44 7.88 12.44 19.38
C ALA A 44 8.70 12.74 18.11
N ALA A 45 8.52 11.94 17.03
CA ALA A 45 9.21 12.17 15.76
C ALA A 45 8.78 13.49 15.10
N LEU A 46 7.49 13.81 15.12
CA LEU A 46 6.94 15.07 14.59
C LEU A 46 7.37 16.27 15.44
N ILE A 47 7.28 16.15 16.77
CA ILE A 47 7.69 17.21 17.70
C ILE A 47 9.20 17.48 17.56
N GLY A 48 10.02 16.42 17.49
CA GLY A 48 11.47 16.54 17.30
C GLY A 48 11.83 17.24 15.99
N GLN A 49 11.11 16.99 14.92
CA GLN A 49 11.28 17.68 13.65
C GLN A 49 10.93 19.19 13.78
N ARG A 50 9.84 19.53 14.44
CA ARG A 50 9.40 20.92 14.61
C ARG A 50 10.36 21.72 15.50
N LEU A 51 10.94 21.08 16.51
CA LEU A 51 11.95 21.70 17.37
C LEU A 51 13.33 21.78 16.71
N GLY A 52 13.58 20.98 15.65
CA GLY A 52 14.92 20.80 15.08
C GLY A 52 15.80 19.88 15.94
N TYR A 53 15.21 19.06 16.80
CA TYR A 53 15.89 18.12 17.70
C TYR A 53 15.48 16.68 17.39
N ALA A 54 16.16 16.07 16.44
CA ALA A 54 15.83 14.75 15.91
C ALA A 54 15.96 13.58 16.92
N GLU A 55 16.74 13.77 17.97
CA GLU A 55 16.97 12.78 19.04
C GLU A 55 15.91 12.82 20.15
N LEU A 56 14.84 13.60 19.99
CA LEU A 56 13.79 13.70 20.97
C LEU A 56 13.22 12.34 21.32
N SER A 57 13.36 11.97 22.59
CA SER A 57 12.87 10.74 23.19
C SER A 57 12.11 11.12 24.46
N GLY A 58 10.79 11.19 24.37
CA GLY A 58 9.93 11.56 25.49
C GLY A 58 8.99 10.42 25.87
N LEU A 59 8.06 10.74 26.78
CA LEU A 59 6.89 9.93 27.11
C LEU A 59 5.87 10.11 25.96
N ASP A 60 6.05 9.37 24.85
CA ASP A 60 5.14 9.48 23.70
C ASP A 60 3.77 8.89 24.03
N LEU A 61 2.74 9.74 23.95
CA LEU A 61 1.37 9.39 24.29
C LEU A 61 0.80 8.33 23.33
N LEU A 62 1.23 8.30 22.07
CA LEU A 62 0.80 7.28 21.11
C LEU A 62 1.35 5.90 21.46
N GLU A 63 2.58 5.83 22.01
CA GLU A 63 3.13 4.55 22.50
C GLU A 63 2.32 4.03 23.70
N LEU A 64 1.95 4.91 24.63
CA LEU A 64 1.08 4.56 25.77
C LEU A 64 -0.31 4.13 25.29
N PHE A 65 -0.89 4.85 24.31
CA PHE A 65 -2.17 4.49 23.71
C PHE A 65 -2.12 3.10 23.07
N ALA A 66 -1.08 2.82 22.26
CA ALA A 66 -0.89 1.50 21.63
C ALA A 66 -0.68 0.38 22.67
N PHE A 67 -0.14 0.67 23.83
CA PHE A 67 -0.01 -0.29 24.91
C PHE A 67 -1.35 -0.57 25.61
N VAL A 68 -2.11 0.46 25.96
CA VAL A 68 -3.38 0.34 26.70
C VAL A 68 -4.49 -0.16 25.79
N HIS A 69 -4.58 0.34 24.56
CA HIS A 69 -5.59 0.03 23.56
C HIS A 69 -4.94 -0.56 22.29
N PRO A 70 -4.35 -1.78 22.36
CA PRO A 70 -3.82 -2.44 21.18
C PRO A 70 -4.94 -2.73 20.19
N ALA A 71 -4.65 -2.70 18.88
CA ALA A 71 -5.61 -2.90 17.80
C ALA A 71 -6.76 -1.87 17.73
N ARG A 72 -6.64 -0.73 18.41
CA ARG A 72 -7.55 0.42 18.29
C ARG A 72 -6.85 1.57 17.59
N PHE A 73 -7.49 2.12 16.58
CA PHE A 73 -6.99 3.29 15.87
C PHE A 73 -7.47 4.58 16.53
N ALA A 74 -6.57 5.56 16.67
CA ALA A 74 -6.88 6.95 16.93
C ALA A 74 -6.12 7.80 15.94
N VAL A 75 -6.71 8.89 15.47
CA VAL A 75 -5.99 9.89 14.65
C VAL A 75 -4.91 10.52 15.54
N PRO A 76 -3.62 10.55 15.14
CA PRO A 76 -2.51 10.98 16.00
C PRO A 76 -2.40 12.50 16.05
N THR A 77 -3.50 13.15 16.36
CA THR A 77 -3.64 14.60 16.60
C THR A 77 -4.21 14.85 17.99
N PRO A 78 -4.04 16.04 18.56
CA PRO A 78 -4.68 16.39 19.83
C PRO A 78 -6.19 16.14 19.82
N LYS A 79 -6.88 16.51 18.72
CA LYS A 79 -8.31 16.28 18.54
C LYS A 79 -8.64 14.79 18.51
N GLY A 80 -7.91 13.99 17.71
CA GLY A 80 -8.17 12.56 17.59
C GLY A 80 -7.93 11.79 18.88
N ILE A 81 -6.93 12.15 19.68
CA ILE A 81 -6.69 11.57 21.00
C ILE A 81 -7.77 12.01 21.99
N ALA A 82 -8.18 13.29 21.98
CA ALA A 82 -9.28 13.76 22.82
C ALA A 82 -10.58 12.98 22.54
N GLN A 83 -10.93 12.80 21.29
CA GLN A 83 -12.09 12.01 20.86
C GLN A 83 -11.98 10.52 21.24
N ALA A 84 -10.80 9.93 21.07
CA ALA A 84 -10.58 8.52 21.40
C ALA A 84 -10.70 8.21 22.89
N LEU A 85 -10.44 9.23 23.76
CA LEU A 85 -10.46 9.12 25.21
C LEU A 85 -11.65 9.86 25.86
N ASP A 86 -12.56 10.40 25.06
CA ASP A 86 -13.74 11.17 25.52
C ASP A 86 -13.35 12.36 26.40
N LEU A 87 -12.30 13.11 25.98
CA LEU A 87 -11.79 14.28 26.67
C LEU A 87 -12.20 15.57 25.94
N PRO A 88 -12.43 16.68 26.65
CA PRO A 88 -12.75 17.95 26.02
C PRO A 88 -11.55 18.49 25.25
N LEU A 89 -11.78 18.94 24.00
CA LEU A 89 -10.77 19.61 23.20
C LEU A 89 -10.66 21.09 23.64
N PRO A 90 -9.47 21.61 23.98
CA PRO A 90 -9.30 23.01 24.33
C PRO A 90 -9.56 23.92 23.11
N ALA A 91 -10.10 25.09 23.35
CA ALA A 91 -10.40 26.11 22.35
C ALA A 91 -9.12 26.74 21.76
N GLU A 92 -8.11 26.89 22.60
CA GLU A 92 -6.83 27.53 22.28
C GLU A 92 -5.71 26.49 22.21
N GLU A 93 -4.74 26.72 21.33
CA GLU A 93 -3.59 25.82 21.13
C GLU A 93 -2.72 25.72 22.41
N ALA A 94 -2.64 26.75 23.20
CA ALA A 94 -1.96 26.73 24.49
C ALA A 94 -2.48 25.64 25.44
N GLY A 95 -3.78 25.35 25.45
CA GLY A 95 -4.40 24.30 26.26
C GLY A 95 -4.07 22.86 25.81
N ILE A 96 -3.46 22.66 24.64
CA ILE A 96 -3.15 21.32 24.15
C ILE A 96 -2.15 20.61 25.04
N ALA A 97 -1.16 21.31 25.59
CA ALA A 97 -0.19 20.69 26.50
C ALA A 97 -0.86 20.13 27.77
N ASP A 98 -1.89 20.80 28.31
CA ASP A 98 -2.71 20.28 29.42
C ASP A 98 -3.56 19.09 29.00
N LEU A 99 -4.15 19.13 27.81
CA LEU A 99 -4.87 17.98 27.23
C LEU A 99 -3.96 16.74 27.17
N LEU A 100 -2.68 16.88 26.77
CA LEU A 100 -1.76 15.72 26.72
C LEU A 100 -1.52 15.13 28.11
N ARG A 101 -1.44 15.96 29.18
CA ARG A 101 -1.36 15.48 30.56
C ARG A 101 -2.65 14.76 30.97
N ALA A 102 -3.80 15.31 30.65
CA ALA A 102 -5.09 14.71 30.95
C ALA A 102 -5.26 13.36 30.21
N ALA A 103 -4.85 13.29 28.95
CA ALA A 103 -4.89 12.05 28.15
C ALA A 103 -3.96 10.97 28.71
N ALA A 104 -2.75 11.33 29.13
CA ALA A 104 -1.84 10.40 29.79
C ALA A 104 -2.43 9.89 31.12
N ALA A 105 -3.03 10.78 31.91
CA ALA A 105 -3.70 10.41 33.17
C ALA A 105 -4.88 9.48 32.93
N ALA A 106 -5.69 9.72 31.90
CA ALA A 106 -6.82 8.86 31.52
C ALA A 106 -6.35 7.45 31.13
N LEU A 107 -5.29 7.34 30.31
CA LEU A 107 -4.73 6.04 29.92
C LEU A 107 -4.15 5.27 31.12
N ILE A 108 -3.44 5.95 32.02
CA ILE A 108 -2.92 5.34 33.25
C ILE A 108 -4.08 4.92 34.17
N ALA A 109 -5.14 5.71 34.28
CA ALA A 109 -6.34 5.34 35.02
C ALA A 109 -7.03 4.10 34.44
N THR A 110 -7.13 4.02 33.13
CA THR A 110 -7.63 2.81 32.45
C THR A 110 -6.77 1.60 32.82
N ALA A 111 -5.44 1.74 32.79
CA ALA A 111 -4.52 0.65 33.11
C ALA A 111 -4.55 0.23 34.61
N SER A 112 -5.06 1.09 35.51
CA SER A 112 -5.18 0.78 36.95
C SER A 112 -6.45 0.04 37.34
N ALA A 113 -7.41 -0.08 36.42
CA ALA A 113 -8.68 -0.76 36.62
C ALA A 113 -8.81 -1.95 35.63
N PRO A 114 -9.75 -2.89 35.82
CA PRO A 114 -10.00 -3.92 34.82
C PRO A 114 -10.49 -3.32 33.51
N TRP A 115 -9.86 -3.70 32.38
CA TRP A 115 -10.25 -3.27 31.04
C TRP A 115 -10.14 -4.44 30.03
N ALA A 116 -10.75 -4.28 28.86
CA ALA A 116 -10.90 -5.35 27.87
C ALA A 116 -9.55 -5.94 27.40
N GLU A 117 -8.51 -5.10 27.25
CA GLU A 117 -7.20 -5.51 26.76
C GLU A 117 -6.17 -5.69 27.90
N GLN A 118 -6.61 -6.00 29.11
CA GLN A 118 -5.74 -6.16 30.29
C GLN A 118 -4.78 -7.34 30.18
N GLU A 119 -5.23 -8.49 29.65
CA GLU A 119 -4.44 -9.72 29.62
C GLU A 119 -3.12 -9.53 28.87
N GLY A 120 -2.03 -9.95 29.46
CA GLY A 120 -0.66 -9.80 28.93
C GLY A 120 -0.03 -8.42 29.19
N ALA A 121 -0.75 -7.47 29.78
CA ALA A 121 -0.24 -6.12 30.04
C ALA A 121 0.90 -6.10 31.06
N TRP A 122 0.76 -6.85 32.18
CA TRP A 122 1.79 -6.94 33.21
C TRP A 122 3.10 -7.49 32.64
N THR A 123 3.05 -8.63 31.99
CA THR A 123 4.24 -9.29 31.41
C THR A 123 4.90 -8.41 30.33
N ALA A 124 4.10 -7.73 29.49
CA ALA A 124 4.61 -6.80 28.50
C ALA A 124 5.29 -5.59 29.15
N ALA A 125 4.68 -5.01 30.19
CA ALA A 125 5.26 -3.87 30.93
C ALA A 125 6.60 -4.25 31.60
N GLN A 126 6.72 -5.45 32.19
CA GLN A 126 7.98 -5.95 32.77
C GLN A 126 9.09 -6.12 31.72
N SER A 127 8.75 -6.60 30.54
CA SER A 127 9.69 -6.71 29.41
C SER A 127 10.12 -5.33 28.90
N LEU A 128 9.20 -4.42 28.74
CA LEU A 128 9.44 -3.03 28.33
C LEU A 128 10.24 -2.25 29.38
N PHE A 129 10.08 -2.56 30.68
CA PHE A 129 10.89 -1.99 31.74
C PHE A 129 12.38 -2.35 31.59
N ARG A 130 12.68 -3.61 31.27
CA ARG A 130 14.07 -4.06 31.01
C ARG A 130 14.66 -3.37 29.78
N LEU A 131 13.83 -2.97 28.82
CA LEU A 131 14.23 -2.23 27.63
C LEU A 131 14.30 -0.72 27.86
N ARG A 132 14.08 -0.26 29.10
CA ARG A 132 14.07 1.17 29.49
C ARG A 132 13.02 1.99 28.71
N TRP A 133 11.86 1.39 28.41
CA TRP A 133 10.76 2.13 27.81
C TRP A 133 10.27 3.21 28.78
N PRO A 134 10.14 4.49 28.35
CA PRO A 134 9.88 5.60 29.28
C PRO A 134 8.59 5.48 30.10
N TRP A 135 7.53 4.85 29.57
CA TRP A 135 6.27 4.65 30.27
C TRP A 135 6.26 3.48 31.27
N ALA A 136 7.23 2.58 31.18
CA ALA A 136 7.21 1.36 31.99
C ALA A 136 7.23 1.61 33.51
N PRO A 137 7.95 2.62 34.08
CA PRO A 137 7.89 2.93 35.51
C PRO A 137 6.51 3.35 35.98
N ALA A 138 5.80 4.20 35.20
CA ALA A 138 4.47 4.69 35.54
C ALA A 138 3.43 3.53 35.49
N LEU A 139 3.50 2.69 34.48
CA LEU A 139 2.63 1.51 34.37
C LEU A 139 2.91 0.47 35.44
N GLY A 140 4.18 0.24 35.78
CA GLY A 140 4.57 -0.72 36.84
C GLY A 140 4.03 -0.40 38.22
N GLN A 141 3.66 0.87 38.46
CA GLN A 141 3.05 1.32 39.73
C GLN A 141 1.54 1.06 39.78
N VAL A 142 0.86 1.02 38.65
CA VAL A 142 -0.62 0.99 38.60
C VAL A 142 -1.19 -0.32 38.07
N LEU A 143 -0.44 -1.06 37.24
CA LEU A 143 -0.93 -2.30 36.68
C LEU A 143 -1.17 -3.34 37.78
N PRO A 144 -2.35 -3.97 37.83
CA PRO A 144 -2.60 -5.04 38.76
C PRO A 144 -1.70 -6.25 38.46
N LYS A 145 -0.99 -6.73 39.48
CA LYS A 145 -0.18 -7.93 39.35
C LYS A 145 -1.09 -9.15 39.22
N PRO A 146 -0.96 -9.96 38.19
CA PRO A 146 -1.80 -11.14 38.02
C PRO A 146 -1.51 -12.20 39.09
N GLU A 147 -2.56 -12.85 39.60
CA GLU A 147 -2.44 -13.94 40.58
C GLU A 147 -1.78 -15.18 40.00
N THR A 148 -2.02 -15.45 38.73
CA THR A 148 -1.43 -16.56 37.96
C THR A 148 -0.57 -16.02 36.82
N ALA A 149 0.38 -16.82 36.34
CA ALA A 149 1.17 -16.46 35.17
C ALA A 149 0.28 -16.18 33.96
N GLU A 150 0.44 -15.00 33.34
CA GLU A 150 -0.29 -14.65 32.12
C GLU A 150 0.08 -15.61 30.98
N ARG A 151 -0.88 -15.92 30.13
CA ARG A 151 -0.61 -16.76 28.96
C ARG A 151 0.37 -16.07 28.03
N TRP A 152 1.33 -16.86 27.58
CA TRP A 152 2.25 -16.42 26.53
C TRP A 152 1.48 -16.10 25.24
N LEU A 153 1.83 -15.00 24.55
CA LEU A 153 1.17 -14.54 23.32
C LEU A 153 0.87 -15.70 22.37
N PHE A 154 1.87 -16.52 22.06
CA PHE A 154 1.76 -17.58 21.06
C PHE A 154 0.85 -18.74 21.50
N SER A 155 0.58 -18.91 22.79
CA SER A 155 -0.42 -19.87 23.28
C SER A 155 -1.84 -19.30 23.32
N LYS A 156 -1.99 -17.97 23.33
CA LYS A 156 -3.28 -17.29 23.35
C LYS A 156 -3.92 -17.19 21.95
N LEU A 157 -3.10 -17.06 20.88
CA LEU A 157 -3.62 -16.89 19.53
C LEU A 157 -4.46 -18.07 19.09
N PRO A 158 -5.62 -17.83 18.45
CA PRO A 158 -6.49 -18.88 17.96
C PRO A 158 -5.82 -19.69 16.86
N GLU A 159 -6.03 -21.01 16.91
CA GLU A 159 -5.60 -21.89 15.82
C GLU A 159 -6.65 -21.87 14.71
N TRP A 160 -6.19 -21.85 13.45
CA TRP A 160 -7.07 -22.09 12.33
C TRP A 160 -7.37 -23.58 12.20
N GLU A 161 -8.57 -23.91 11.75
CA GLU A 161 -9.00 -25.28 11.49
C GLU A 161 -8.91 -25.61 10.01
N GLU A 162 -8.61 -26.87 9.69
CA GLU A 162 -8.69 -27.33 8.31
C GLU A 162 -10.16 -27.49 7.91
N ALA A 163 -10.50 -26.84 6.79
CA ALA A 163 -11.79 -27.02 6.16
C ALA A 163 -11.62 -27.82 4.86
N PRO A 164 -12.58 -28.68 4.50
CA PRO A 164 -12.55 -29.38 3.21
C PRO A 164 -12.53 -28.35 2.07
N PRO A 165 -11.92 -28.67 0.92
CA PRO A 165 -11.96 -27.81 -0.25
C PRO A 165 -13.41 -27.47 -0.61
N ARG A 166 -13.69 -26.20 -0.91
CA ARG A 166 -15.00 -25.78 -1.38
C ARG A 166 -15.32 -26.48 -2.69
N ALA A 167 -16.56 -26.93 -2.85
CA ALA A 167 -17.02 -27.54 -4.10
C ALA A 167 -16.96 -26.53 -5.26
N ASN A 168 -16.90 -27.04 -6.50
CA ASN A 168 -17.01 -26.18 -7.67
C ASN A 168 -18.35 -25.43 -7.67
N PRO A 169 -18.35 -24.12 -8.00
CA PRO A 169 -19.57 -23.33 -8.03
C PRO A 169 -20.64 -23.90 -8.94
N ARG A 170 -21.89 -23.87 -8.49
CA ARG A 170 -23.05 -24.26 -9.32
C ARG A 170 -23.23 -23.25 -10.46
N THR A 171 -23.75 -23.73 -11.59
CA THR A 171 -24.14 -22.84 -12.69
C THR A 171 -25.46 -22.14 -12.33
N VAL A 172 -25.42 -20.82 -12.24
CA VAL A 172 -26.56 -19.98 -11.88
C VAL A 172 -26.67 -18.83 -12.86
N THR A 173 -27.90 -18.48 -13.23
CA THR A 173 -28.23 -17.29 -14.00
C THR A 173 -28.95 -16.29 -13.08
N LEU A 174 -28.44 -15.06 -13.00
CA LEU A 174 -29.08 -14.01 -12.22
C LEU A 174 -30.18 -13.35 -13.07
N THR A 175 -31.34 -13.14 -12.46
CA THR A 175 -32.41 -12.35 -13.12
C THR A 175 -32.24 -10.88 -12.82
N PRO A 176 -32.61 -9.96 -13.76
CA PRO A 176 -32.53 -8.53 -13.51
C PRO A 176 -33.30 -8.09 -12.27
N ASP A 177 -34.47 -8.67 -12.02
CA ASP A 177 -35.31 -8.37 -10.87
C ASP A 177 -34.62 -8.75 -9.54
N ALA A 178 -34.01 -9.93 -9.46
CA ALA A 178 -33.28 -10.35 -8.27
C ALA A 178 -32.06 -9.44 -7.99
N VAL A 179 -31.35 -8.97 -9.03
CA VAL A 179 -30.25 -8.02 -8.89
C VAL A 179 -30.77 -6.66 -8.40
N ALA A 180 -31.88 -6.18 -8.94
CA ALA A 180 -32.51 -4.92 -8.54
C ALA A 180 -33.01 -4.97 -7.08
N GLU A 181 -33.64 -6.07 -6.67
CA GLU A 181 -34.09 -6.30 -5.29
C GLU A 181 -32.90 -6.36 -4.31
N ARG A 182 -31.83 -7.08 -4.68
CA ARG A 182 -30.61 -7.14 -3.87
C ARG A 182 -29.98 -5.76 -3.73
N LEU A 183 -29.89 -4.98 -4.81
CA LEU A 183 -29.38 -3.62 -4.77
C LEU A 183 -30.22 -2.73 -3.83
N ALA A 184 -31.56 -2.82 -3.92
CA ALA A 184 -32.45 -2.08 -3.05
C ALA A 184 -32.23 -2.44 -1.57
N THR A 185 -32.03 -3.73 -1.26
CA THR A 185 -31.67 -4.18 0.09
C THR A 185 -30.38 -3.56 0.59
N LEU A 186 -29.33 -3.52 -0.25
CA LEU A 186 -28.02 -2.98 0.13
C LEU A 186 -28.03 -1.46 0.28
N THR A 187 -28.84 -0.74 -0.50
CA THR A 187 -28.93 0.72 -0.42
C THR A 187 -29.86 1.22 0.68
N GLY A 188 -30.84 0.40 1.09
CA GLY A 188 -31.82 0.76 2.12
C GLY A 188 -32.95 1.66 1.61
N SER A 189 -34.02 1.77 2.39
CA SER A 189 -35.25 2.50 2.02
C SER A 189 -35.10 4.02 1.95
N ALA A 190 -34.08 4.58 2.60
CA ALA A 190 -33.79 6.02 2.60
C ALA A 190 -32.85 6.45 1.48
N ALA A 191 -32.40 5.53 0.62
CA ALA A 191 -31.48 5.86 -0.45
C ALA A 191 -32.17 6.61 -1.58
N GLU A 192 -31.54 7.68 -2.01
CA GLU A 192 -31.91 8.46 -3.19
C GLU A 192 -31.97 7.54 -4.43
N ALA A 193 -33.03 7.65 -5.21
CA ALA A 193 -33.21 6.85 -6.41
C ALA A 193 -32.11 7.18 -7.44
N ARG A 194 -31.18 6.25 -7.67
CA ARG A 194 -30.06 6.40 -8.61
C ARG A 194 -30.25 5.49 -9.82
N PRO A 195 -30.92 5.93 -10.89
CA PRO A 195 -31.17 5.10 -12.06
C PRO A 195 -29.87 4.58 -12.70
N GLY A 196 -28.82 5.39 -12.73
CA GLY A 196 -27.49 4.98 -13.23
C GLY A 196 -26.88 3.83 -12.41
N GLN A 197 -27.10 3.77 -11.09
CA GLN A 197 -26.64 2.66 -10.27
C GLN A 197 -27.38 1.35 -10.57
N ARG A 198 -28.69 1.42 -10.80
CA ARG A 198 -29.49 0.24 -11.18
C ARG A 198 -29.06 -0.29 -12.55
N ALA A 199 -28.91 0.59 -13.53
CA ALA A 199 -28.42 0.21 -14.87
C ALA A 199 -27.01 -0.39 -14.80
N PHE A 200 -26.12 0.18 -13.98
CA PHE A 200 -24.78 -0.36 -13.74
C PHE A 200 -24.82 -1.76 -13.10
N ALA A 201 -25.67 -1.98 -12.08
CA ALA A 201 -25.79 -3.27 -11.43
C ALA A 201 -26.32 -4.35 -12.39
N ALA A 202 -27.29 -3.98 -13.24
CA ALA A 202 -27.82 -4.86 -14.30
C ALA A 202 -26.72 -5.23 -15.32
N ALA A 203 -25.95 -4.26 -15.81
CA ALA A 203 -24.82 -4.52 -16.71
C ALA A 203 -23.71 -5.36 -16.06
N ALA A 204 -23.41 -5.09 -14.79
CA ALA A 204 -22.43 -5.87 -14.02
C ALA A 204 -22.84 -7.34 -13.87
N ALA A 205 -24.15 -7.65 -13.84
CA ALA A 205 -24.67 -9.00 -13.71
C ALA A 205 -24.29 -9.89 -14.91
N ASP A 206 -24.05 -9.32 -16.10
CA ASP A 206 -23.64 -10.07 -17.30
C ASP A 206 -22.30 -10.81 -17.09
N ALA A 207 -21.41 -10.25 -16.25
CA ALA A 207 -20.15 -10.93 -15.89
C ALA A 207 -20.39 -12.22 -15.07
N PHE A 208 -21.55 -12.37 -14.46
CA PHE A 208 -21.90 -13.56 -13.65
C PHE A 208 -22.70 -14.62 -14.42
N ALA A 209 -23.09 -14.33 -15.66
CA ALA A 209 -23.77 -15.30 -16.51
C ALA A 209 -22.88 -16.52 -16.81
N PRO A 210 -23.45 -17.69 -17.09
CA PRO A 210 -22.68 -18.84 -17.56
C PRO A 210 -21.88 -18.51 -18.81
N ARG A 211 -20.61 -18.92 -18.88
CA ARG A 211 -19.81 -18.74 -20.11
C ARG A 211 -20.27 -19.68 -21.22
N ALA A 212 -20.21 -19.22 -22.47
CA ALA A 212 -20.68 -20.00 -23.61
C ALA A 212 -19.75 -21.19 -23.95
N ALA A 213 -18.44 -21.02 -23.81
CA ALA A 213 -17.44 -22.04 -24.10
C ALA A 213 -16.20 -21.86 -23.19
N ARG A 214 -15.32 -22.86 -23.22
CA ARG A 214 -14.02 -22.76 -22.56
C ARG A 214 -13.23 -21.61 -23.17
N ASP A 215 -12.49 -20.89 -22.32
CA ASP A 215 -11.63 -19.75 -22.68
C ASP A 215 -12.36 -18.54 -23.33
N THR A 216 -13.69 -18.50 -23.17
CA THR A 216 -14.54 -17.37 -23.62
C THR A 216 -15.26 -16.74 -22.44
N PRO A 217 -14.56 -15.96 -21.59
CA PRO A 217 -15.19 -15.33 -20.43
C PRO A 217 -16.23 -14.30 -20.85
N ASN A 218 -17.24 -14.07 -19.99
CA ASN A 218 -18.10 -12.91 -20.11
C ASN A 218 -17.34 -11.69 -19.57
N LEU A 219 -16.72 -10.92 -20.47
CA LEU A 219 -16.00 -9.70 -20.12
C LEU A 219 -16.92 -8.50 -20.24
N VAL A 220 -17.12 -7.79 -19.14
CA VAL A 220 -17.88 -6.53 -19.06
C VAL A 220 -16.94 -5.39 -18.72
N LEU A 221 -16.87 -4.37 -19.56
CA LEU A 221 -16.15 -3.12 -19.30
C LEU A 221 -17.17 -2.03 -18.98
N ALA A 222 -17.13 -1.51 -17.78
CA ALA A 222 -18.12 -0.55 -17.30
C ALA A 222 -17.45 0.75 -16.85
N GLU A 223 -17.58 1.81 -17.65
CA GLU A 223 -17.22 3.16 -17.22
C GLU A 223 -18.40 3.77 -16.47
N ALA A 224 -18.22 3.97 -15.19
CA ALA A 224 -19.25 4.51 -14.31
C ALA A 224 -18.69 5.73 -13.55
N GLY A 225 -19.27 6.88 -13.81
CA GLY A 225 -18.82 8.16 -13.28
C GLY A 225 -18.78 8.20 -11.75
N THR A 226 -18.07 9.17 -11.20
CA THR A 226 -18.01 9.41 -9.76
C THR A 226 -19.42 9.64 -9.20
N GLY A 227 -19.72 9.08 -8.00
CA GLY A 227 -21.00 9.28 -7.32
C GLY A 227 -22.13 8.34 -7.74
N ILE A 228 -21.98 7.52 -8.78
CA ILE A 228 -23.00 6.52 -9.17
C ILE A 228 -23.27 5.50 -8.06
N GLY A 229 -22.28 5.23 -7.20
CA GLY A 229 -22.37 4.16 -6.19
C GLY A 229 -21.92 2.82 -6.76
N LYS A 230 -20.82 2.81 -7.53
CA LYS A 230 -20.19 1.63 -8.14
C LYS A 230 -20.08 0.44 -7.18
N THR A 231 -19.58 0.68 -5.96
CA THR A 231 -19.30 -0.39 -5.00
C THR A 231 -20.54 -1.22 -4.69
N LEU A 232 -21.64 -0.61 -4.28
CA LEU A 232 -22.89 -1.34 -4.04
C LEU A 232 -23.50 -1.89 -5.32
N GLY A 233 -23.31 -1.17 -6.44
CA GLY A 233 -23.78 -1.60 -7.75
C GLY A 233 -23.20 -2.95 -8.18
N TYR A 234 -21.88 -3.18 -8.03
CA TYR A 234 -21.30 -4.48 -8.34
C TYR A 234 -21.39 -5.48 -7.17
N LEU A 235 -21.46 -5.05 -5.92
CA LEU A 235 -21.64 -5.95 -4.78
C LEU A 235 -23.01 -6.64 -4.80
N ALA A 236 -24.03 -6.03 -5.40
CA ALA A 236 -25.35 -6.63 -5.54
C ALA A 236 -25.31 -7.94 -6.36
N PRO A 237 -24.90 -7.96 -7.64
CA PRO A 237 -24.76 -9.21 -8.40
C PRO A 237 -23.67 -10.12 -7.85
N THR A 238 -22.57 -9.57 -7.30
CA THR A 238 -21.47 -10.34 -6.69
C THR A 238 -21.98 -11.21 -5.54
N SER A 239 -22.65 -10.60 -4.54
CA SER A 239 -23.13 -11.30 -3.37
C SER A 239 -24.26 -12.29 -3.72
N LEU A 240 -25.15 -11.89 -4.61
CA LEU A 240 -26.24 -12.74 -5.06
C LEU A 240 -25.72 -14.00 -5.77
N TRP A 241 -24.75 -13.85 -6.69
CA TRP A 241 -24.14 -14.99 -7.36
C TRP A 241 -23.35 -15.87 -6.39
N ALA A 242 -22.55 -15.29 -5.50
CA ALA A 242 -21.76 -16.06 -4.55
C ALA A 242 -22.62 -16.94 -3.65
N GLN A 243 -23.74 -16.42 -3.18
CA GLN A 243 -24.71 -17.18 -2.35
C GLN A 243 -25.45 -18.25 -3.16
N ALA A 244 -25.95 -17.90 -4.36
CA ALA A 244 -26.74 -18.82 -5.18
C ALA A 244 -25.89 -19.94 -5.80
N ALA A 245 -24.68 -19.64 -6.24
CA ALA A 245 -23.76 -20.58 -6.86
C ALA A 245 -22.92 -21.37 -5.84
N ASP A 246 -22.91 -20.99 -4.60
CA ASP A 246 -21.96 -21.44 -3.57
C ASP A 246 -20.51 -21.26 -4.04
N GLY A 247 -20.18 -20.06 -4.54
CA GLY A 247 -18.93 -19.76 -5.19
C GLY A 247 -18.22 -18.52 -4.63
N ALA A 248 -16.92 -18.42 -4.87
CA ALA A 248 -16.13 -17.26 -4.50
C ALA A 248 -16.02 -16.23 -5.64
N VAL A 249 -16.16 -14.96 -5.33
CA VAL A 249 -15.86 -13.85 -6.24
C VAL A 249 -14.66 -13.07 -5.69
N TRP A 250 -13.67 -12.86 -6.53
CA TRP A 250 -12.53 -12.03 -6.17
C TRP A 250 -12.78 -10.60 -6.63
N VAL A 251 -12.91 -9.70 -5.66
CA VAL A 251 -13.07 -8.27 -5.89
C VAL A 251 -11.72 -7.60 -5.68
N SER A 252 -11.20 -7.07 -6.76
CA SER A 252 -9.85 -6.49 -6.79
C SER A 252 -9.92 -4.98 -6.92
N THR A 253 -9.09 -4.27 -6.15
CA THR A 253 -8.92 -2.82 -6.26
C THR A 253 -7.45 -2.45 -6.17
N PHE A 254 -7.10 -1.20 -6.47
CA PHE A 254 -5.70 -0.82 -6.65
C PHE A 254 -4.98 -0.57 -5.32
N THR A 255 -5.57 0.20 -4.39
CA THR A 255 -4.89 0.61 -3.15
C THR A 255 -5.40 -0.10 -1.91
N LYS A 256 -4.58 -0.14 -0.85
CA LYS A 256 -4.95 -0.68 0.46
C LYS A 256 -6.07 0.14 1.15
N ALA A 257 -6.12 1.44 0.88
CA ALA A 257 -7.20 2.30 1.37
C ALA A 257 -8.55 1.91 0.76
N LEU A 258 -8.58 1.67 -0.56
CA LEU A 258 -9.77 1.19 -1.27
C LEU A 258 -10.19 -0.22 -0.82
N GLN A 259 -9.23 -1.10 -0.51
CA GLN A 259 -9.54 -2.41 0.09
C GLN A 259 -10.27 -2.25 1.44
N ARG A 260 -9.80 -1.32 2.30
CA ARG A 260 -10.45 -1.03 3.58
C ARG A 260 -11.86 -0.49 3.39
N GLN A 261 -12.04 0.44 2.46
CA GLN A 261 -13.35 0.99 2.12
C GLN A 261 -14.31 -0.10 1.64
N LEU A 262 -13.85 -0.98 0.74
CA LEU A 262 -14.66 -2.10 0.25
C LEU A 262 -15.03 -3.08 1.37
N ALA A 263 -14.11 -3.37 2.29
CA ALA A 263 -14.37 -4.19 3.46
C ALA A 263 -15.43 -3.53 4.38
N GLN A 264 -15.41 -2.21 4.53
CA GLN A 264 -16.45 -1.47 5.26
C GLN A 264 -17.81 -1.55 4.57
N GLU A 265 -17.89 -1.35 3.25
CA GLU A 265 -19.14 -1.48 2.48
C GLU A 265 -19.72 -2.90 2.52
N SER A 266 -18.88 -3.92 2.72
CA SER A 266 -19.34 -5.31 2.88
C SER A 266 -20.21 -5.53 4.12
N THR A 267 -20.21 -4.60 5.09
CA THR A 267 -21.13 -4.62 6.25
C THR A 267 -22.60 -4.56 5.84
N ARG A 268 -22.91 -3.97 4.70
CA ARG A 268 -24.24 -3.93 4.13
C ARG A 268 -24.65 -5.27 3.49
N VAL A 269 -23.66 -6.02 2.99
CA VAL A 269 -23.88 -7.35 2.38
C VAL A 269 -24.11 -8.40 3.45
N TYR A 270 -23.29 -8.38 4.51
CA TYR A 270 -23.33 -9.26 5.67
C TYR A 270 -23.33 -8.42 6.95
N PRO A 271 -24.51 -8.01 7.46
CA PRO A 271 -24.61 -7.17 8.66
C PRO A 271 -24.10 -7.88 9.93
N ASP A 272 -24.34 -9.20 10.06
CA ASP A 272 -23.82 -9.95 11.18
C ASP A 272 -22.28 -10.03 11.14
N PRO A 273 -21.58 -9.60 12.22
CA PRO A 273 -20.11 -9.59 12.24
C PRO A 273 -19.48 -10.98 12.17
N ALA A 274 -20.14 -12.03 12.67
CA ALA A 274 -19.62 -13.40 12.64
C ALA A 274 -19.73 -13.97 11.23
N GLU A 275 -20.89 -13.84 10.60
CA GLU A 275 -21.13 -14.23 9.22
C GLU A 275 -20.19 -13.47 8.27
N ARG A 276 -20.06 -12.14 8.43
CA ARG A 276 -19.16 -11.32 7.61
C ARG A 276 -17.71 -11.79 7.70
N ARG A 277 -17.20 -12.11 8.90
CA ARG A 277 -15.82 -12.64 9.05
C ARG A 277 -15.60 -13.96 8.33
N ALA A 278 -16.63 -14.79 8.23
CA ALA A 278 -16.57 -16.06 7.51
C ALA A 278 -16.69 -15.88 5.99
N LYS A 279 -17.50 -14.91 5.54
CA LYS A 279 -17.92 -14.75 4.14
C LYS A 279 -17.12 -13.70 3.36
N VAL A 280 -16.50 -12.74 4.05
CA VAL A 280 -15.71 -11.67 3.41
C VAL A 280 -14.30 -11.66 3.99
N VAL A 281 -13.31 -11.86 3.12
CA VAL A 281 -11.91 -11.93 3.53
C VAL A 281 -11.09 -10.94 2.71
N THR A 282 -10.38 -10.04 3.40
CA THR A 282 -9.36 -9.20 2.75
C THR A 282 -8.05 -9.95 2.72
N ARG A 283 -7.54 -10.20 1.51
CA ARG A 283 -6.29 -10.90 1.28
C ARG A 283 -5.23 -9.97 0.69
N LYS A 284 -4.07 -9.95 1.32
CA LYS A 284 -2.91 -9.15 0.91
C LYS A 284 -1.69 -10.04 0.64
N GLY A 285 -0.65 -9.47 0.08
CA GLY A 285 0.64 -10.13 -0.03
C GLY A 285 1.22 -10.48 1.35
N ARG A 286 2.00 -11.54 1.42
CA ARG A 286 2.58 -12.07 2.67
C ARG A 286 3.40 -11.03 3.43
N GLU A 287 4.04 -10.12 2.71
CA GLU A 287 4.83 -9.01 3.21
C GLU A 287 4.04 -7.95 4.00
N ASN A 288 2.71 -8.04 3.98
CA ASN A 288 1.85 -7.12 4.74
C ASN A 288 1.44 -7.69 6.11
N TYR A 289 1.63 -8.98 6.34
CA TYR A 289 1.22 -9.63 7.59
C TYR A 289 2.38 -9.81 8.56
N LEU A 290 2.04 -9.82 9.84
CA LEU A 290 2.96 -10.20 10.89
C LEU A 290 3.38 -11.67 10.72
N CYS A 291 4.69 -11.90 10.69
CA CYS A 291 5.27 -13.23 10.80
C CYS A 291 5.53 -13.54 12.28
N LEU A 292 4.80 -14.49 12.85
CA LEU A 292 4.94 -14.84 14.27
C LEU A 292 6.33 -15.41 14.61
N LEU A 293 6.98 -16.08 13.67
CA LEU A 293 8.34 -16.58 13.86
C LEU A 293 9.35 -15.42 13.94
N ASN A 294 9.20 -14.42 13.05
CA ASN A 294 10.04 -13.23 13.09
C ASN A 294 9.80 -12.41 14.36
N LEU A 295 8.56 -12.35 14.82
CA LEU A 295 8.22 -11.68 16.07
C LEU A 295 8.85 -12.42 17.27
N GLU A 296 8.77 -13.74 17.32
CA GLU A 296 9.40 -14.55 18.37
C GLU A 296 10.90 -14.30 18.42
N ASP A 297 11.58 -14.33 17.27
CA ASP A 297 13.02 -14.06 17.17
C ASP A 297 13.34 -12.63 17.66
N ALA A 298 12.52 -11.64 17.31
CA ALA A 298 12.71 -10.26 17.77
C ALA A 298 12.55 -10.12 19.29
N LEU A 299 11.58 -10.80 19.89
CA LEU A 299 11.32 -10.80 21.34
C LEU A 299 12.41 -11.55 22.13
N GLN A 300 13.05 -12.57 21.53
CA GLN A 300 14.13 -13.35 22.15
C GLN A 300 15.52 -12.68 22.04
N GLY A 301 15.59 -11.39 21.71
CA GLY A 301 16.82 -10.61 21.67
C GLY A 301 17.38 -10.38 20.25
N GLY A 302 16.61 -10.69 19.19
CA GLY A 302 16.96 -10.37 17.81
C GLY A 302 16.92 -8.88 17.52
N PHE A 303 16.19 -8.10 18.31
CA PHE A 303 16.13 -6.64 18.23
C PHE A 303 16.72 -5.97 19.48
N GLN A 304 17.23 -4.76 19.31
CA GLN A 304 17.81 -3.94 20.37
C GLN A 304 17.22 -2.52 20.35
N GLY A 305 17.30 -1.82 21.47
CA GLY A 305 16.88 -0.41 21.60
C GLY A 305 15.42 -0.19 21.20
N ARG A 306 15.16 0.86 20.43
CA ARG A 306 13.82 1.25 19.99
C ARG A 306 13.11 0.16 19.16
N ALA A 307 13.84 -0.62 18.36
CA ALA A 307 13.25 -1.73 17.61
C ALA A 307 12.70 -2.83 18.51
N ALA A 308 13.37 -3.11 19.65
CA ALA A 308 12.89 -4.09 20.64
C ALA A 308 11.60 -3.58 21.33
N VAL A 309 11.51 -2.29 21.65
CA VAL A 309 10.27 -1.67 22.18
C VAL A 309 9.13 -1.84 21.19
N LEU A 310 9.35 -1.52 19.90
CA LEU A 310 8.35 -1.75 18.83
C LEU A 310 7.88 -3.20 18.78
N ALA A 311 8.81 -4.17 18.83
CA ALA A 311 8.46 -5.59 18.80
C ALA A 311 7.54 -6.00 19.96
N HIS A 312 7.73 -5.44 21.16
CA HIS A 312 6.86 -5.71 22.31
C HIS A 312 5.49 -5.04 22.19
N LEU A 313 5.41 -3.82 21.63
CA LEU A 313 4.12 -3.17 21.33
C LEU A 313 3.38 -3.92 20.23
N VAL A 314 4.08 -4.39 19.19
CA VAL A 314 3.51 -5.24 18.13
C VAL A 314 3.07 -6.60 18.69
N ALA A 315 3.80 -7.19 19.64
CA ALA A 315 3.37 -8.42 20.31
C ALA A 315 2.06 -8.20 21.10
N ARG A 316 1.94 -7.06 21.75
CA ARG A 316 0.72 -6.68 22.47
C ARG A 316 -0.45 -6.48 21.49
N TRP A 317 -0.22 -5.77 20.37
CA TRP A 317 -1.20 -5.64 19.29
C TRP A 317 -1.60 -7.01 18.71
N ALA A 318 -0.64 -7.90 18.43
CA ALA A 318 -0.91 -9.22 17.84
C ALA A 318 -1.85 -10.08 18.71
N ALA A 319 -1.82 -9.89 20.04
CA ALA A 319 -2.70 -10.61 20.95
C ALA A 319 -4.18 -10.23 20.80
N TYR A 320 -4.48 -9.07 20.23
CA TYR A 320 -5.82 -8.52 20.07
C TYR A 320 -6.20 -8.27 18.62
N SER A 321 -5.26 -8.42 17.70
CA SER A 321 -5.50 -8.23 16.27
C SER A 321 -6.42 -9.29 15.69
N ALA A 322 -7.40 -8.83 14.91
CA ALA A 322 -8.31 -9.71 14.18
C ALA A 322 -7.67 -10.25 12.88
N ASP A 323 -6.83 -9.45 12.21
CA ASP A 323 -6.32 -9.73 10.87
C ASP A 323 -4.81 -9.98 10.79
N GLY A 324 -4.03 -9.50 11.73
CA GLY A 324 -2.56 -9.57 11.71
C GLY A 324 -1.92 -8.72 10.60
N ASP A 325 -2.68 -7.82 10.01
CA ASP A 325 -2.23 -6.97 8.90
C ASP A 325 -1.49 -5.74 9.42
N MET A 326 -0.18 -5.69 9.17
CA MET A 326 0.69 -4.59 9.60
C MET A 326 0.59 -3.35 8.70
N VAL A 327 -0.16 -3.41 7.59
CA VAL A 327 -0.23 -2.31 6.62
C VAL A 327 -1.66 -2.09 6.15
N GLY A 328 -2.38 -1.23 6.86
CA GLY A 328 -3.76 -0.85 6.54
C GLY A 328 -4.82 -1.81 7.08
N GLY A 329 -4.46 -2.68 8.05
CA GLY A 329 -5.35 -3.44 8.89
C GLY A 329 -5.66 -2.71 10.20
N ASP A 330 -5.78 -3.47 11.28
CA ASP A 330 -6.05 -2.93 12.62
C ASP A 330 -4.79 -2.46 13.38
N LEU A 331 -3.57 -2.63 12.81
CA LEU A 331 -2.37 -1.95 13.32
C LEU A 331 -2.42 -0.47 12.96
N PRO A 332 -2.35 0.44 13.93
CA PRO A 332 -2.25 1.87 13.65
C PRO A 332 -1.03 2.19 12.77
N GLY A 333 -1.24 2.80 11.59
CA GLY A 333 -0.17 3.08 10.62
C GLY A 333 0.92 4.00 11.18
N TRP A 334 0.57 4.85 12.14
CA TRP A 334 1.52 5.71 12.83
C TRP A 334 2.47 4.94 13.79
N LEU A 335 2.10 3.75 14.28
CA LEU A 335 2.95 3.02 15.24
C LEU A 335 4.33 2.66 14.65
N PRO A 336 4.46 2.04 13.48
CA PRO A 336 5.78 1.82 12.87
C PRO A 336 6.56 3.11 12.58
N THR A 337 5.87 4.21 12.28
CA THR A 337 6.51 5.49 11.93
C THR A 337 7.11 6.20 13.15
N LEU A 338 6.53 6.06 14.35
CA LEU A 338 7.11 6.54 15.60
C LEU A 338 8.52 5.96 15.86
N PHE A 339 8.76 4.75 15.35
CA PHE A 339 10.03 4.05 15.47
C PHE A 339 10.87 4.17 14.19
N ARG A 340 10.60 5.18 13.34
CA ARG A 340 11.28 5.40 12.05
C ARG A 340 11.30 4.14 11.18
N ARG A 341 10.26 3.30 11.29
CA ARG A 341 10.13 1.97 10.68
C ARG A 341 11.28 1.00 10.98
N ASN A 342 12.11 1.30 11.99
CA ASN A 342 13.20 0.43 12.40
C ASN A 342 12.64 -0.91 12.91
N GLY A 343 12.98 -1.99 12.23
CA GLY A 343 12.56 -3.34 12.58
C GLY A 343 11.16 -3.75 12.11
N SER A 344 10.23 -2.83 11.78
CA SER A 344 8.85 -3.21 11.40
C SER A 344 8.80 -4.11 10.17
N THR A 345 9.64 -3.84 9.17
CA THR A 345 9.72 -4.63 7.95
C THR A 345 10.34 -6.01 8.16
N ALA A 346 11.15 -6.17 9.21
CA ALA A 346 11.75 -7.46 9.57
C ALA A 346 10.75 -8.36 10.34
N LEU A 347 9.63 -7.80 10.83
CA LEU A 347 8.57 -8.58 11.46
C LEU A 347 7.63 -9.24 10.44
N THR A 348 7.71 -8.90 9.16
CA THR A 348 6.88 -9.47 8.09
C THR A 348 7.64 -10.51 7.27
N ASP A 349 6.94 -11.33 6.46
CA ASP A 349 7.55 -12.29 5.53
C ASP A 349 7.88 -11.62 4.18
N ARG A 350 8.79 -10.65 4.16
CA ARG A 350 9.16 -9.93 2.93
C ARG A 350 10.01 -10.73 1.96
N ARG A 351 10.77 -11.68 2.47
CA ARG A 351 11.81 -12.39 1.71
C ARG A 351 11.40 -13.79 1.30
N GLY A 352 10.14 -14.20 1.59
CA GLY A 352 9.68 -15.55 1.34
C GLY A 352 10.51 -16.61 2.10
N GLU A 353 11.04 -16.25 3.27
CA GLU A 353 11.78 -17.13 4.15
C GLU A 353 10.88 -18.04 4.99
N CYS A 354 9.57 -18.03 4.70
CA CYS A 354 8.58 -18.85 5.42
C CYS A 354 8.88 -20.33 5.29
N ILE A 355 8.88 -21.03 6.43
CA ILE A 355 9.08 -22.47 6.54
C ILE A 355 7.77 -23.26 6.57
N TYR A 356 6.64 -22.59 6.25
CA TYR A 356 5.29 -23.18 6.17
C TYR A 356 4.96 -24.06 7.37
N ALA A 357 4.46 -25.26 7.17
CA ALA A 357 4.06 -26.19 8.23
C ALA A 357 5.21 -26.61 9.19
N GLY A 358 6.48 -26.39 8.82
CA GLY A 358 7.61 -26.53 9.74
C GLY A 358 7.70 -25.42 10.80
N CYS A 359 6.87 -24.37 10.69
CA CYS A 359 6.84 -23.27 11.65
C CYS A 359 6.08 -23.69 12.92
N PRO A 360 6.64 -23.48 14.13
CA PRO A 360 5.93 -23.77 15.38
C PRO A 360 4.61 -22.98 15.54
N HIS A 361 4.48 -21.85 14.80
CA HIS A 361 3.30 -20.99 14.80
C HIS A 361 2.39 -21.24 13.62
N TYR A 362 2.61 -22.29 12.81
CA TYR A 362 1.87 -22.50 11.56
C TYR A 362 0.35 -22.45 11.76
N ARG A 363 -0.20 -23.18 12.74
CA ARG A 363 -1.63 -23.20 13.03
C ARG A 363 -2.19 -21.88 13.55
N LYS A 364 -1.34 -20.97 14.01
CA LYS A 364 -1.69 -19.63 14.51
C LYS A 364 -1.34 -18.51 13.55
N CYS A 365 -0.71 -18.86 12.41
CA CYS A 365 -0.20 -17.92 11.43
C CYS A 365 -1.31 -17.09 10.80
N PHE A 366 -1.20 -15.77 10.89
CA PHE A 366 -2.15 -14.84 10.27
C PHE A 366 -2.21 -14.98 8.75
N ILE A 367 -1.06 -15.23 8.10
CA ILE A 367 -0.97 -15.40 6.64
C ILE A 367 -1.74 -16.64 6.21
N GLU A 368 -1.52 -17.77 6.87
CA GLU A 368 -2.21 -19.03 6.57
C GLU A 368 -3.70 -18.96 6.89
N ARG A 369 -4.05 -18.31 8.01
CA ARG A 369 -5.45 -18.08 8.37
C ARG A 369 -6.17 -17.28 7.27
N ALA A 370 -5.60 -16.18 6.79
CA ALA A 370 -6.16 -15.39 5.70
C ALA A 370 -6.23 -16.17 4.38
N ALA A 371 -5.22 -16.98 4.07
CA ALA A 371 -5.19 -17.81 2.86
C ALA A 371 -6.31 -18.87 2.88
N ARG A 372 -6.48 -19.58 4.00
CA ARG A 372 -7.52 -20.62 4.18
C ARG A 372 -8.91 -20.03 4.25
N ALA A 373 -9.09 -18.93 5.00
CA ALA A 373 -10.35 -18.22 5.03
C ALA A 373 -10.79 -17.76 3.65
N SER A 374 -9.84 -17.30 2.79
CA SER A 374 -10.15 -16.88 1.42
C SER A 374 -10.63 -18.03 0.52
N ALA A 375 -10.29 -19.28 0.83
CA ALA A 375 -10.77 -20.44 0.07
C ALA A 375 -12.24 -20.77 0.36
N GLN A 376 -12.76 -20.34 1.53
CA GLN A 376 -14.15 -20.57 1.97
C GLN A 376 -15.03 -19.31 1.82
N ALA A 377 -14.45 -18.16 1.59
CA ALA A 377 -15.17 -16.90 1.53
C ALA A 377 -16.02 -16.78 0.26
N ASP A 378 -17.13 -16.04 0.36
CA ASP A 378 -17.97 -15.67 -0.77
C ASP A 378 -17.37 -14.49 -1.53
N ILE A 379 -16.76 -13.55 -0.81
CA ILE A 379 -16.10 -12.35 -1.37
C ILE A 379 -14.66 -12.29 -0.86
N VAL A 380 -13.71 -12.32 -1.77
CA VAL A 380 -12.28 -12.13 -1.47
C VAL A 380 -11.84 -10.77 -1.99
N ILE A 381 -11.49 -9.86 -1.09
CA ILE A 381 -11.00 -8.53 -1.43
C ILE A 381 -9.48 -8.60 -1.56
N ALA A 382 -8.94 -8.17 -2.71
CA ALA A 382 -7.50 -8.22 -3.00
C ALA A 382 -7.04 -6.97 -3.77
N ASN A 383 -5.74 -6.84 -4.01
CA ASN A 383 -5.24 -5.91 -5.02
C ASN A 383 -5.02 -6.62 -6.37
N HIS A 384 -4.89 -5.83 -7.46
CA HIS A 384 -4.73 -6.37 -8.81
C HIS A 384 -3.53 -7.32 -8.92
N ALA A 385 -2.39 -6.96 -8.34
CA ALA A 385 -1.19 -7.78 -8.39
C ALA A 385 -1.41 -9.14 -7.71
N LEU A 386 -2.05 -9.19 -6.54
CA LEU A 386 -2.30 -10.45 -5.84
C LEU A 386 -3.26 -11.37 -6.61
N VAL A 387 -4.28 -10.80 -7.27
CA VAL A 387 -5.17 -11.57 -8.15
C VAL A 387 -4.39 -12.22 -9.27
N MET A 388 -3.50 -11.48 -9.94
CA MET A 388 -2.67 -12.00 -11.03
C MET A 388 -1.68 -13.07 -10.54
N VAL A 389 -1.01 -12.83 -9.40
CA VAL A 389 -0.13 -13.83 -8.74
C VAL A 389 -0.91 -15.11 -8.42
N ASN A 390 -2.11 -14.97 -7.85
CA ASN A 390 -2.94 -16.12 -7.49
C ASN A 390 -3.43 -16.89 -8.74
N ALA A 391 -3.83 -16.18 -9.78
CA ALA A 391 -4.23 -16.79 -11.05
C ALA A 391 -3.07 -17.53 -11.74
N ALA A 392 -1.86 -16.97 -11.72
CA ALA A 392 -0.67 -17.62 -12.26
C ALA A 392 -0.32 -18.90 -11.49
N ARG A 393 -0.36 -18.86 -10.15
CA ARG A 393 -0.05 -20.00 -9.27
C ARG A 393 -1.16 -21.06 -9.24
N GLY A 394 -2.41 -20.68 -9.40
CA GLY A 394 -3.55 -21.60 -9.36
C GLY A 394 -3.57 -22.65 -10.51
N ARG A 395 -2.62 -22.56 -11.45
CA ARG A 395 -2.37 -23.63 -12.43
C ARG A 395 -1.94 -24.93 -11.76
N GLU A 396 -1.26 -24.82 -10.62
CA GLU A 396 -0.66 -25.95 -9.92
C GLU A 396 -1.60 -26.54 -8.86
N THR A 397 -2.49 -25.74 -8.25
CA THR A 397 -3.34 -26.15 -7.11
C THR A 397 -4.77 -26.52 -7.48
N GLY A 398 -5.20 -26.36 -8.73
CA GLY A 398 -6.54 -26.75 -9.20
C GLY A 398 -7.72 -25.87 -8.72
N THR A 399 -7.49 -24.95 -7.80
CA THR A 399 -8.54 -24.10 -7.20
C THR A 399 -8.42 -22.65 -7.69
N ARG A 400 -8.92 -22.38 -8.91
CA ARG A 400 -8.94 -21.00 -9.44
C ARG A 400 -10.29 -20.35 -9.19
N PRO A 401 -10.31 -19.07 -8.78
CA PRO A 401 -11.50 -18.26 -8.87
C PRO A 401 -11.99 -18.20 -10.32
N THR A 402 -13.29 -18.28 -10.51
CA THR A 402 -13.90 -18.22 -11.84
C THR A 402 -14.54 -16.87 -12.15
N ARG A 403 -14.71 -16.01 -11.15
CA ARG A 403 -15.35 -14.70 -11.24
C ARG A 403 -14.46 -13.63 -10.63
N TYR A 404 -14.28 -12.56 -11.39
CA TYR A 404 -13.46 -11.41 -10.95
C TYR A 404 -14.22 -10.10 -11.14
N VAL A 405 -14.06 -9.20 -10.19
CA VAL A 405 -14.42 -7.79 -10.31
C VAL A 405 -13.16 -6.97 -10.13
N PHE A 406 -12.76 -6.21 -11.13
CA PHE A 406 -11.64 -5.28 -11.05
C PHE A 406 -12.18 -3.85 -10.94
N ASP A 407 -12.17 -3.33 -9.73
CA ASP A 407 -12.50 -1.94 -9.45
C ASP A 407 -11.24 -1.07 -9.60
N GLU A 408 -11.37 0.15 -10.09
CA GLU A 408 -10.28 0.99 -10.57
C GLU A 408 -9.45 0.30 -11.67
N GLY A 409 -10.14 -0.35 -12.61
CA GLY A 409 -9.57 -1.19 -13.66
C GLY A 409 -8.65 -0.49 -14.64
N HIS A 410 -8.62 0.85 -14.63
CA HIS A 410 -7.65 1.63 -15.41
C HIS A 410 -6.19 1.39 -14.99
N HIS A 411 -5.95 0.79 -13.80
CA HIS A 411 -4.64 0.38 -13.33
C HIS A 411 -4.23 -1.05 -13.71
N LEU A 412 -5.09 -1.80 -14.39
CA LEU A 412 -4.81 -3.20 -14.74
C LEU A 412 -3.58 -3.35 -15.64
N PHE A 413 -3.40 -2.43 -16.58
CA PHE A 413 -2.26 -2.46 -17.50
C PHE A 413 -0.93 -2.34 -16.76
N GLU A 414 -0.83 -1.39 -15.82
CA GLU A 414 0.36 -1.16 -15.01
C GLU A 414 0.59 -2.31 -14.01
N ALA A 415 -0.48 -2.86 -13.45
CA ALA A 415 -0.39 -4.02 -12.57
C ALA A 415 0.07 -5.28 -13.31
N ALA A 416 -0.42 -5.49 -14.54
CA ALA A 416 0.02 -6.57 -15.42
C ALA A 416 1.49 -6.39 -15.82
N ASP A 417 1.89 -5.17 -16.15
CA ASP A 417 3.28 -4.84 -16.45
C ASP A 417 4.21 -5.24 -15.31
N ALA A 418 3.90 -4.80 -14.09
CA ALA A 418 4.69 -5.15 -12.91
C ALA A 418 4.72 -6.65 -12.62
N MET A 419 3.63 -7.38 -12.90
CA MET A 419 3.53 -8.82 -12.60
C MET A 419 4.26 -9.70 -13.61
N PHE A 420 4.20 -9.35 -14.89
CA PHE A 420 4.72 -10.18 -15.98
C PHE A 420 6.06 -9.71 -16.53
N SER A 421 6.70 -8.76 -15.85
CA SER A 421 8.06 -8.32 -16.15
C SER A 421 9.10 -9.24 -15.53
N ALA A 422 10.34 -9.13 -16.01
CA ALA A 422 11.51 -9.73 -15.41
C ALA A 422 12.55 -8.63 -15.10
N ALA A 423 13.15 -8.71 -13.92
CA ALA A 423 14.23 -7.82 -13.53
C ALA A 423 15.36 -8.63 -12.88
N LEU A 424 16.57 -8.51 -13.40
CA LEU A 424 17.78 -9.01 -12.77
C LEU A 424 18.50 -7.83 -12.15
N THR A 425 18.23 -7.57 -10.87
CA THR A 425 18.88 -6.50 -10.11
C THR A 425 19.71 -7.07 -8.98
N GLY A 426 20.60 -6.24 -8.40
CA GLY A 426 21.38 -6.66 -7.24
C GLY A 426 20.51 -7.05 -6.05
N MET A 427 19.42 -6.30 -5.80
CA MET A 427 18.47 -6.58 -4.71
C MET A 427 17.70 -7.89 -4.93
N GLU A 428 17.20 -8.12 -6.14
CA GLU A 428 16.50 -9.37 -6.48
C GLU A 428 17.43 -10.59 -6.37
N ALA A 429 18.67 -10.46 -6.85
CA ALA A 429 19.65 -11.54 -6.80
C ALA A 429 20.07 -11.89 -5.35
N ILE A 430 20.28 -10.90 -4.48
CA ILE A 430 20.57 -11.13 -3.06
C ILE A 430 19.40 -11.77 -2.32
N GLU A 431 18.15 -11.47 -2.71
CA GLU A 431 16.98 -12.12 -2.13
C GLU A 431 16.93 -13.62 -2.45
N ILE A 432 17.19 -14.02 -3.70
CA ILE A 432 17.32 -15.44 -4.08
C ILE A 432 18.45 -16.10 -3.33
N ARG A 433 19.64 -15.47 -3.26
CA ARG A 433 20.77 -15.96 -2.48
C ARG A 433 20.39 -16.23 -1.01
N ARG A 434 19.76 -15.26 -0.35
CA ARG A 434 19.33 -15.38 1.05
C ARG A 434 18.26 -16.45 1.25
N TRP A 435 17.42 -16.68 0.26
CA TRP A 435 16.43 -17.74 0.33
C TRP A 435 17.07 -19.13 0.27
N VAL A 436 18.14 -19.30 -0.53
CA VAL A 436 18.87 -20.58 -0.64
C VAL A 436 19.80 -20.79 0.56
N LEU A 437 20.66 -19.81 0.88
CA LEU A 437 21.69 -19.94 1.90
C LEU A 437 21.19 -19.69 3.32
N GLY A 438 20.15 -18.90 3.48
CA GLY A 438 19.75 -18.29 4.74
C GLY A 438 20.36 -16.88 4.92
N PRO A 439 20.08 -16.23 6.07
CA PRO A 439 20.59 -14.90 6.36
C PRO A 439 22.11 -14.91 6.53
N GLU A 440 22.76 -13.95 5.90
CA GLU A 440 24.18 -13.66 6.06
C GLU A 440 24.38 -12.71 7.24
N GLY A 441 25.41 -12.94 8.06
CA GLY A 441 25.74 -12.16 9.24
C GLY A 441 25.30 -12.78 10.56
N GLY A 442 25.93 -12.35 11.68
CA GLY A 442 25.76 -12.91 13.02
C GLY A 442 24.40 -12.67 13.69
N GLY A 443 23.36 -12.42 12.91
CA GLY A 443 21.98 -12.29 13.39
C GLY A 443 21.47 -13.61 13.98
N ARG A 444 21.21 -13.62 15.27
CA ARG A 444 20.64 -14.75 16.02
C ARG A 444 19.18 -14.94 15.63
N GLY A 445 18.89 -15.45 14.45
CA GLY A 445 17.55 -15.83 14.05
C GLY A 445 17.50 -17.28 13.60
N ARG A 446 16.38 -17.96 13.84
CA ARG A 446 16.11 -19.33 13.33
C ARG A 446 15.83 -19.34 11.81
N ARG A 447 16.22 -18.28 11.10
CA ARG A 447 16.05 -18.13 9.65
C ARG A 447 17.00 -19.10 8.97
N ARG A 448 16.43 -20.15 8.41
CA ARG A 448 17.19 -21.27 7.87
C ARG A 448 17.06 -21.26 6.36
N GLY A 449 18.18 -21.40 5.66
CA GLY A 449 18.20 -21.59 4.22
C GLY A 449 17.57 -22.91 3.79
N LEU A 450 17.63 -23.19 2.50
CA LEU A 450 16.99 -24.34 1.88
C LEU A 450 17.46 -25.67 2.50
N ALA A 451 18.76 -25.81 2.77
CA ALA A 451 19.34 -27.01 3.38
C ALA A 451 18.72 -27.35 4.75
N ALA A 452 18.49 -26.36 5.60
CA ALA A 452 17.90 -26.60 6.91
C ALA A 452 16.38 -26.87 6.86
N ARG A 453 15.67 -26.28 5.86
CA ARG A 453 14.24 -26.55 5.67
C ARG A 453 13.94 -27.94 5.15
N LEU A 454 14.86 -28.54 4.41
CA LEU A 454 14.71 -29.84 3.75
C LEU A 454 15.70 -30.89 4.31
N SER A 455 16.18 -30.72 5.54
CA SER A 455 17.15 -31.62 6.14
C SER A 455 16.68 -33.07 6.28
N ASP A 456 15.38 -33.27 6.53
CA ASP A 456 14.75 -34.58 6.59
C ASP A 456 14.66 -35.23 5.19
N VAL A 457 14.30 -34.50 4.16
CA VAL A 457 14.31 -34.98 2.77
C VAL A 457 15.75 -35.31 2.34
N ALA A 458 16.70 -34.41 2.61
CA ALA A 458 18.10 -34.64 2.26
C ALA A 458 18.70 -35.88 2.97
N SER A 459 18.19 -36.22 4.15
CA SER A 459 18.58 -37.42 4.87
C SER A 459 17.90 -38.69 4.35
N TYR A 460 16.73 -38.59 3.81
CA TYR A 460 15.95 -39.69 3.25
C TYR A 460 16.33 -40.00 1.79
N ASP A 461 16.43 -38.94 0.95
CA ASP A 461 16.69 -39.03 -0.49
C ASP A 461 18.06 -38.45 -0.85
N ALA A 462 19.05 -39.30 -1.13
CA ALA A 462 20.41 -38.90 -1.44
C ALA A 462 20.46 -37.91 -2.65
N ALA A 463 19.66 -38.14 -3.72
CA ALA A 463 19.64 -37.28 -4.87
C ALA A 463 19.02 -35.89 -4.54
N GLY A 464 18.05 -35.84 -3.66
CA GLY A 464 17.51 -34.58 -3.11
C GLY A 464 18.57 -33.84 -2.27
N GLY A 465 19.35 -34.57 -1.45
CA GLY A 465 20.46 -34.02 -0.69
C GLY A 465 21.55 -33.42 -1.59
N GLU A 466 21.93 -34.11 -2.65
CA GLU A 466 22.89 -33.62 -3.65
C GLU A 466 22.38 -32.36 -4.36
N ALA A 467 21.10 -32.34 -4.73
CA ALA A 467 20.49 -31.17 -5.35
C ALA A 467 20.45 -29.94 -4.42
N VAL A 468 20.18 -30.15 -3.11
CA VAL A 468 20.27 -29.09 -2.10
C VAL A 468 21.70 -28.55 -2.00
N ALA A 469 22.71 -29.43 -1.90
CA ALA A 469 24.10 -29.03 -1.81
C ALA A 469 24.56 -28.26 -3.05
N ALA A 470 24.23 -28.74 -4.25
CA ALA A 470 24.51 -28.04 -5.51
C ALA A 470 23.85 -26.68 -5.62
N ALA A 471 22.57 -26.53 -5.17
CA ALA A 471 21.90 -25.24 -5.13
C ALA A 471 22.56 -24.26 -4.16
N VAL A 472 23.00 -24.74 -2.99
CA VAL A 472 23.73 -23.95 -1.99
C VAL A 472 25.06 -23.45 -2.55
N ASP A 473 25.82 -24.29 -3.23
CA ASP A 473 27.11 -23.88 -3.82
C ASP A 473 26.93 -22.89 -4.96
N ALA A 474 25.96 -23.14 -5.85
CA ALA A 474 25.66 -22.23 -6.96
C ALA A 474 25.16 -20.86 -6.47
N ALA A 475 24.36 -20.82 -5.42
CA ALA A 475 23.84 -19.55 -4.88
C ALA A 475 24.95 -18.62 -4.35
N ARG A 476 26.15 -19.14 -4.04
CA ARG A 476 27.30 -18.34 -3.62
C ARG A 476 27.85 -17.43 -4.73
N LEU A 477 27.51 -17.71 -5.99
CA LEU A 477 27.86 -16.91 -7.15
C LEU A 477 26.96 -15.69 -7.35
N LEU A 478 25.83 -15.62 -6.60
CA LEU A 478 24.96 -14.46 -6.61
C LEU A 478 25.49 -13.35 -5.69
N PRO A 479 25.12 -12.08 -5.90
CA PRO A 479 25.51 -10.95 -5.06
C PRO A 479 25.29 -11.21 -3.56
N ALA A 480 26.31 -10.93 -2.76
CA ALA A 480 26.32 -11.08 -1.31
C ALA A 480 26.12 -9.73 -0.61
N GLU A 481 25.97 -9.74 0.72
CA GLU A 481 25.90 -8.50 1.51
C GLU A 481 27.12 -7.61 1.21
N GLY A 482 26.91 -6.29 1.04
CA GLY A 482 27.97 -5.35 0.65
C GLY A 482 28.29 -5.32 -0.87
N TRP A 483 27.53 -6.04 -1.71
CA TRP A 483 27.72 -6.10 -3.16
C TRP A 483 27.79 -4.71 -3.83
N LEU A 484 26.92 -3.78 -3.41
CA LEU A 484 26.88 -2.44 -3.98
C LEU A 484 28.17 -1.65 -3.73
N ALA A 485 28.70 -1.72 -2.50
CA ALA A 485 29.97 -1.09 -2.17
C ALA A 485 31.12 -1.70 -2.99
N ARG A 486 31.19 -3.03 -3.12
CA ARG A 486 32.20 -3.69 -3.94
C ARG A 486 32.17 -3.23 -5.42
N ILE A 487 30.97 -3.12 -6.00
CA ILE A 487 30.84 -2.60 -7.38
C ILE A 487 31.29 -1.14 -7.46
N GLN A 488 30.91 -0.30 -6.48
CA GLN A 488 31.32 1.13 -6.45
C GLN A 488 32.83 1.30 -6.29
N GLU A 489 33.48 0.42 -5.55
CA GLU A 489 34.94 0.38 -5.33
C GLU A 489 35.71 -0.28 -6.49
N GLY A 490 35.02 -0.85 -7.48
CA GLY A 490 35.62 -1.51 -8.63
C GLY A 490 36.12 -2.94 -8.35
N ASN A 491 35.63 -3.58 -7.27
CA ASN A 491 36.01 -4.93 -6.83
C ASN A 491 34.79 -5.88 -6.79
N PRO A 492 34.07 -6.09 -7.90
CA PRO A 492 32.93 -7.00 -7.94
C PRO A 492 33.38 -8.43 -7.64
N PHE A 493 32.51 -9.20 -6.94
CA PHE A 493 32.76 -10.59 -6.61
C PHE A 493 31.82 -11.53 -7.37
N GLY A 494 32.39 -12.32 -8.29
CA GLY A 494 31.64 -13.30 -9.05
C GLY A 494 30.89 -12.73 -10.25
N PRO A 495 30.41 -13.63 -11.14
CA PRO A 495 29.97 -13.25 -12.49
C PRO A 495 28.75 -12.35 -12.51
N VAL A 496 27.85 -12.45 -11.53
CA VAL A 496 26.65 -11.59 -11.48
C VAL A 496 27.00 -10.18 -11.01
N GLU A 497 27.89 -10.00 -10.03
CA GLU A 497 28.36 -8.65 -9.65
C GLU A 497 29.20 -8.01 -10.77
N GLU A 498 30.00 -8.78 -11.51
CA GLU A 498 30.75 -8.31 -12.70
C GLU A 498 29.80 -7.81 -13.78
N LEU A 499 28.72 -8.56 -14.07
CA LEU A 499 27.66 -8.12 -14.98
C LEU A 499 27.02 -6.80 -14.51
N LEU A 500 26.67 -6.69 -13.22
CA LEU A 500 26.06 -5.48 -12.66
C LEU A 500 27.03 -4.29 -12.70
N ALA A 501 28.34 -4.51 -12.53
CA ALA A 501 29.36 -3.48 -12.70
C ALA A 501 29.42 -2.97 -14.15
N CYS A 502 29.30 -3.86 -15.15
CA CYS A 502 29.20 -3.49 -16.57
C CYS A 502 27.90 -2.71 -16.86
N VAL A 503 26.77 -3.13 -16.29
CA VAL A 503 25.50 -2.39 -16.37
C VAL A 503 25.67 -0.97 -15.82
N ARG A 504 26.27 -0.83 -14.62
CA ARG A 504 26.54 0.48 -14.02
C ARG A 504 27.40 1.34 -14.96
N GLY A 505 28.49 0.80 -15.47
CA GLY A 505 29.37 1.49 -16.39
C GLY A 505 28.68 1.93 -17.70
N ALA A 506 27.81 1.08 -18.26
CA ALA A 506 27.04 1.39 -19.47
C ALA A 506 26.00 2.49 -19.24
N VAL A 507 25.30 2.47 -18.09
CA VAL A 507 24.29 3.49 -17.74
C VAL A 507 24.95 4.85 -17.53
N PHE A 508 26.03 4.91 -16.74
CA PHE A 508 26.74 6.18 -16.50
C PHE A 508 27.40 6.75 -17.76
N ALA A 509 27.90 5.92 -18.66
CA ALA A 509 28.50 6.37 -19.91
C ALA A 509 27.50 7.07 -20.87
N ARG A 510 26.21 6.77 -20.73
CA ARG A 510 25.12 7.35 -21.53
C ARG A 510 24.30 8.40 -20.76
N ALA A 511 24.59 8.59 -19.47
CA ALA A 511 23.91 9.60 -18.65
C ALA A 511 24.25 11.00 -19.15
N LYS A 512 23.23 11.87 -19.26
CA LYS A 512 23.41 13.27 -19.60
C LYS A 512 23.76 14.08 -18.35
N ASP A 513 24.63 15.08 -18.51
CA ASP A 513 24.93 16.06 -17.45
C ASP A 513 23.63 16.76 -17.01
N GLY A 514 23.36 16.78 -15.71
CA GLY A 514 22.16 17.42 -15.11
C GLY A 514 21.07 16.47 -14.62
N GLU A 515 21.17 15.16 -14.82
CA GLU A 515 20.24 14.18 -14.25
C GLU A 515 20.55 13.83 -12.76
N ALA A 516 20.96 14.84 -12.01
CA ALA A 516 21.29 14.66 -10.59
C ALA A 516 20.05 14.31 -9.76
N GLY A 517 20.12 13.22 -8.99
CA GLY A 517 19.16 12.90 -7.94
C GLY A 517 18.11 11.83 -8.27
N TYR A 518 17.91 11.44 -9.53
CA TYR A 518 16.97 10.39 -9.94
C TYR A 518 17.71 9.15 -10.49
N GLY A 519 17.00 8.02 -10.57
CA GLY A 519 17.48 6.84 -11.26
C GLY A 519 17.83 7.15 -12.72
N LEU A 520 18.87 6.52 -13.23
CA LEU A 520 19.31 6.59 -14.61
C LEU A 520 18.90 5.33 -15.34
N GLU A 521 18.57 5.45 -16.61
CA GLU A 521 18.23 4.30 -17.46
C GLU A 521 18.75 4.46 -18.88
N THR A 522 19.02 3.35 -19.55
CA THR A 522 19.46 3.32 -20.94
C THR A 522 19.01 2.04 -21.62
N GLU A 523 18.73 2.13 -22.92
CA GLU A 523 18.33 0.99 -23.75
C GLU A 523 19.43 -0.08 -23.82
N LEU A 524 19.01 -1.34 -23.97
CA LEU A 524 19.87 -2.49 -24.16
C LEU A 524 20.10 -2.84 -25.65
N SER A 525 19.51 -2.10 -26.60
CA SER A 525 19.55 -2.36 -28.04
C SER A 525 20.96 -2.40 -28.62
N GLU A 526 21.89 -1.63 -28.06
CA GLU A 526 23.30 -1.57 -28.47
C GLU A 526 24.20 -1.79 -27.25
N PRO A 527 24.36 -3.02 -26.78
CA PRO A 527 25.16 -3.32 -25.60
C PRO A 527 26.66 -3.09 -25.89
N ARG A 528 27.37 -2.61 -24.88
CA ARG A 528 28.84 -2.49 -24.95
C ARG A 528 29.47 -3.88 -24.97
N PRO A 529 30.66 -4.06 -25.62
CA PRO A 529 31.33 -5.36 -25.65
C PRO A 529 31.55 -5.98 -24.26
N GLU A 530 31.94 -5.17 -23.27
CA GLU A 530 32.18 -5.64 -21.91
C GLU A 530 30.93 -6.23 -21.26
N LEU A 531 29.75 -5.71 -21.58
CA LEU A 531 28.47 -6.22 -21.11
C LEU A 531 28.12 -7.55 -21.80
N VAL A 532 28.40 -7.69 -23.09
CA VAL A 532 28.20 -8.94 -23.84
C VAL A 532 29.10 -10.03 -23.30
N ASP A 533 30.38 -9.70 -23.04
CA ASP A 533 31.36 -10.64 -22.46
C ASP A 533 30.98 -11.09 -21.04
N ALA A 534 30.47 -10.18 -20.20
CA ALA A 534 30.03 -10.51 -18.83
C ALA A 534 28.71 -11.31 -18.79
N ALA A 535 27.86 -11.22 -19.80
CA ALA A 535 26.56 -11.92 -19.85
C ALA A 535 26.71 -13.45 -19.89
N GLY A 536 27.74 -13.97 -20.59
CA GLY A 536 27.99 -15.41 -20.71
C GLY A 536 28.30 -16.08 -19.35
N PRO A 537 29.32 -15.65 -18.61
CA PRO A 537 29.62 -16.16 -17.27
C PRO A 537 28.45 -16.00 -16.28
N ALA A 538 27.73 -14.87 -16.32
CA ALA A 538 26.56 -14.66 -15.47
C ALA A 538 25.43 -15.65 -15.80
N ALA A 539 25.14 -15.89 -17.09
CA ALA A 539 24.16 -16.88 -17.52
C ALA A 539 24.55 -18.30 -17.07
N GLN A 540 25.83 -18.67 -17.15
CA GLN A 540 26.31 -19.95 -16.63
C GLN A 540 26.11 -20.10 -15.13
N ALA A 541 26.38 -19.04 -14.35
CA ALA A 541 26.13 -19.07 -12.92
C ALA A 541 24.62 -19.20 -12.56
N LEU A 542 23.75 -18.55 -13.32
CA LEU A 542 22.30 -18.70 -13.18
C LEU A 542 21.80 -20.10 -13.55
N ASP A 543 22.34 -20.70 -14.62
CA ASP A 543 22.03 -22.07 -15.04
C ASP A 543 22.54 -23.10 -14.02
N ALA A 544 23.73 -22.88 -13.45
CA ALA A 544 24.28 -23.70 -12.36
C ALA A 544 23.38 -23.70 -11.12
N LEU A 545 22.64 -22.61 -10.87
CA LEU A 545 21.63 -22.54 -9.81
C LEU A 545 20.29 -23.15 -10.25
N LEU A 546 19.86 -22.88 -11.47
CA LEU A 546 18.55 -23.31 -11.98
C LEU A 546 18.39 -24.82 -12.01
N ARG A 547 19.42 -25.53 -12.52
CA ARG A 547 19.39 -26.98 -12.66
C ARG A 547 19.13 -27.72 -11.35
N PRO A 548 19.86 -27.46 -10.25
CA PRO A 548 19.59 -28.14 -8.99
C PRO A 548 18.25 -27.73 -8.37
N LEU A 549 17.76 -26.49 -8.56
CA LEU A 549 16.43 -26.11 -8.08
C LEU A 549 15.32 -26.91 -8.78
N ILE A 550 15.42 -27.11 -10.11
CA ILE A 550 14.47 -27.94 -10.88
C ILE A 550 14.57 -29.41 -10.46
N ALA A 551 15.80 -29.93 -10.32
CA ALA A 551 16.04 -31.31 -9.89
C ALA A 551 15.44 -31.56 -8.51
N LEU A 552 15.66 -30.64 -7.57
CA LEU A 552 15.11 -30.71 -6.23
C LEU A 552 13.57 -30.71 -6.24
N GLY A 553 12.94 -29.84 -7.02
CA GLY A 553 11.48 -29.83 -7.18
C GLY A 553 10.94 -31.20 -7.59
N LYS A 554 11.53 -31.83 -8.62
CA LYS A 554 11.17 -33.19 -9.06
C LYS A 554 11.37 -34.25 -7.98
N ARG A 555 12.45 -34.16 -7.21
CA ARG A 555 12.71 -35.10 -6.11
C ARG A 555 11.69 -34.95 -4.99
N LEU A 556 11.33 -33.72 -4.64
CA LEU A 556 10.30 -33.46 -3.63
C LEU A 556 8.92 -34.01 -4.07
N GLU A 557 8.55 -33.86 -5.34
CA GLU A 557 7.35 -34.46 -5.92
C GLU A 557 7.37 -36.00 -5.83
N ALA A 558 8.52 -36.62 -6.13
CA ALA A 558 8.70 -38.05 -6.01
C ALA A 558 8.55 -38.53 -4.55
N VAL A 559 9.18 -37.87 -3.59
CA VAL A 559 9.06 -38.16 -2.13
C VAL A 559 7.62 -38.01 -1.63
N LEU A 560 6.89 -37.00 -2.11
CA LEU A 560 5.45 -36.85 -1.81
C LEU A 560 4.61 -38.01 -2.34
N THR A 561 4.96 -38.52 -3.51
CA THR A 561 4.26 -39.65 -4.15
C THR A 561 4.56 -40.97 -3.46
N GLU A 562 5.82 -41.17 -3.04
CA GLU A 562 6.25 -42.34 -2.29
C GLU A 562 5.58 -42.44 -0.91
N GLY A 563 5.37 -41.28 -0.25
CA GLY A 563 4.70 -41.17 1.05
C GLY A 563 5.41 -41.97 2.16
N PRO A 564 6.70 -41.72 2.43
CA PRO A 564 7.45 -42.48 3.43
C PRO A 564 6.86 -42.41 4.83
N ASP A 565 7.11 -43.41 5.70
CA ASP A 565 6.51 -43.54 7.04
C ASP A 565 6.77 -42.35 7.97
N TRP A 566 7.86 -41.60 7.78
CA TRP A 566 8.16 -40.39 8.56
C TRP A 566 7.32 -39.18 8.13
N MET A 567 6.62 -39.24 6.98
CA MET A 567 5.87 -38.11 6.41
C MET A 567 4.49 -37.99 7.08
N ASP A 568 4.45 -37.26 8.17
CA ASP A 568 3.19 -36.83 8.78
C ASP A 568 2.52 -35.70 7.98
N GLY A 569 1.31 -35.28 8.38
CA GLY A 569 0.59 -34.19 7.73
C GLY A 569 1.38 -32.87 7.66
N PRO A 570 2.02 -32.41 8.75
CA PRO A 570 2.90 -31.25 8.76
C PRO A 570 4.09 -31.37 7.82
N ALA A 571 4.75 -32.52 7.76
CA ALA A 571 5.89 -32.76 6.84
C ALA A 571 5.44 -32.69 5.38
N ARG A 572 4.30 -33.31 5.02
CA ARG A 572 3.70 -33.24 3.69
C ARG A 572 3.41 -31.79 3.28
N ALA A 573 2.72 -31.03 4.11
CA ALA A 573 2.39 -29.62 3.83
C ALA A 573 3.65 -28.75 3.69
N ARG A 574 4.71 -29.02 4.45
CA ARG A 574 6.00 -28.35 4.33
C ARG A 574 6.65 -28.62 2.98
N ILE A 575 6.66 -29.86 2.51
CA ILE A 575 7.23 -30.27 1.22
C ILE A 575 6.42 -29.65 0.06
N GLU A 576 5.10 -29.70 0.11
CA GLU A 576 4.22 -29.03 -0.86
C GLU A 576 4.48 -27.53 -0.96
N GLY A 577 4.61 -26.86 0.19
CA GLY A 577 5.00 -25.44 0.25
C GLY A 577 6.41 -25.16 -0.29
N ALA A 578 7.34 -26.09 -0.09
CA ALA A 578 8.70 -26.00 -0.64
C ALA A 578 8.68 -26.13 -2.18
N ILE A 579 7.93 -27.07 -2.73
CA ILE A 579 7.78 -27.26 -4.19
C ILE A 579 7.24 -25.98 -4.83
N ALA A 580 6.15 -25.42 -4.32
CA ALA A 580 5.58 -24.19 -4.84
C ALA A 580 6.57 -23.00 -4.78
N SER A 581 7.34 -22.93 -3.68
CA SER A 581 8.34 -21.88 -3.48
C SER A 581 9.55 -22.05 -4.40
N LEU A 582 9.97 -23.30 -4.66
CA LEU A 582 11.03 -23.65 -5.61
C LEU A 582 10.61 -23.30 -7.05
N GLY A 583 9.40 -23.70 -7.46
CA GLY A 583 8.88 -23.44 -8.80
C GLY A 583 8.93 -21.97 -9.16
N TRP A 584 8.44 -21.12 -8.27
CA TRP A 584 8.48 -19.67 -8.47
C TRP A 584 9.92 -19.13 -8.64
N ARG A 585 10.85 -19.55 -7.82
CA ARG A 585 12.25 -19.09 -7.89
C ARG A 585 13.00 -19.63 -9.09
N ALA A 586 12.75 -20.87 -9.43
CA ALA A 586 13.28 -21.48 -10.65
C ALA A 586 12.81 -20.69 -11.88
N GLU A 587 11.54 -20.31 -11.92
CA GLU A 587 11.00 -19.48 -13.03
C GLU A 587 11.65 -18.08 -13.06
N THR A 588 11.87 -17.46 -11.91
CA THR A 588 12.57 -16.17 -11.81
C THR A 588 14.00 -16.29 -12.37
N VAL A 589 14.78 -17.28 -11.92
CA VAL A 589 16.15 -17.50 -12.40
C VAL A 589 16.15 -17.85 -13.90
N ALA A 590 15.19 -18.64 -14.37
CA ALA A 590 15.03 -18.95 -15.79
C ALA A 590 14.71 -17.69 -16.62
N ALA A 591 13.87 -16.79 -16.10
CA ALA A 591 13.57 -15.52 -16.76
C ALA A 591 14.83 -14.63 -16.86
N TRP A 592 15.67 -14.60 -15.83
CA TRP A 592 16.97 -13.92 -15.87
C TRP A 592 17.90 -14.54 -16.92
N GLY A 593 17.98 -15.87 -16.99
CA GLY A 593 18.76 -16.56 -18.03
C GLY A 593 18.29 -16.19 -19.44
N ARG A 594 16.98 -16.16 -19.67
CA ARG A 594 16.40 -15.72 -20.95
C ARG A 594 16.73 -14.25 -21.26
N LEU A 595 16.71 -13.38 -20.26
CA LEU A 595 17.10 -11.96 -20.40
C LEU A 595 18.59 -11.83 -20.82
N LEU A 596 19.50 -12.55 -20.14
CA LEU A 596 20.92 -12.52 -20.48
C LEU A 596 21.22 -13.08 -21.87
N ALA A 597 20.50 -14.12 -22.30
CA ALA A 597 20.64 -14.71 -23.65
C ALA A 597 20.26 -13.74 -24.78
N ARG A 598 19.56 -12.65 -24.47
CA ARG A 598 19.18 -11.60 -25.45
C ARG A 598 20.22 -10.52 -25.61
N ILE A 599 21.20 -10.41 -24.71
CA ILE A 599 22.25 -9.38 -24.78
C ILE A 599 23.13 -9.65 -26.01
N GLY A 600 23.20 -8.68 -26.92
CA GLY A 600 23.90 -8.80 -28.21
C GLY A 600 23.10 -9.55 -29.30
N GLY A 601 21.88 -10.03 -29.00
CA GLY A 601 21.00 -10.66 -29.95
C GLY A 601 20.02 -9.67 -30.63
N PRO A 602 19.15 -10.17 -31.54
CA PRO A 602 18.15 -9.32 -32.19
C PRO A 602 17.12 -8.80 -31.19
N VAL A 603 16.64 -7.57 -31.41
CA VAL A 603 15.56 -6.97 -30.61
C VAL A 603 14.28 -7.81 -30.75
N ASP A 604 13.63 -8.08 -29.63
CA ASP A 604 12.34 -8.78 -29.59
C ASP A 604 11.19 -7.75 -29.62
N PRO A 605 10.36 -7.75 -30.67
CA PRO A 605 9.33 -6.72 -30.83
C PRO A 605 8.23 -6.75 -29.77
N ASP A 606 8.06 -7.88 -29.05
CA ASP A 606 7.06 -8.02 -28.00
C ASP A 606 7.55 -7.44 -26.65
N PHE A 607 8.86 -7.10 -26.54
CA PHE A 607 9.47 -6.69 -25.29
C PHE A 607 10.27 -5.40 -25.40
N VAL A 608 10.49 -4.79 -24.26
CA VAL A 608 11.42 -3.67 -24.07
C VAL A 608 12.45 -4.08 -23.04
N ASP A 609 13.73 -4.03 -23.44
CA ASP A 609 14.86 -4.39 -22.61
C ASP A 609 15.72 -3.13 -22.31
N TRP A 610 16.03 -2.90 -21.05
CA TRP A 610 16.87 -1.75 -20.65
C TRP A 610 17.66 -2.00 -19.37
N MET A 611 18.55 -1.07 -19.06
CA MET A 611 19.41 -1.05 -17.88
C MET A 611 19.07 0.12 -16.98
N THR A 612 19.18 -0.08 -15.66
CA THR A 612 18.98 0.98 -14.67
C THR A 612 20.11 1.05 -13.66
N VAL A 613 20.33 2.27 -13.14
CA VAL A 613 20.95 2.52 -11.84
C VAL A 613 19.98 3.35 -11.02
N ASP A 614 19.42 2.73 -9.98
CA ASP A 614 18.43 3.37 -9.13
C ASP A 614 19.10 4.19 -8.03
N ARG A 615 18.62 5.44 -7.86
CA ARG A 615 19.17 6.39 -6.90
C ARG A 615 18.08 7.07 -6.08
N VAL A 616 18.40 7.30 -4.82
CA VAL A 616 17.60 8.15 -3.93
C VAL A 616 18.48 9.28 -3.42
N GLU A 617 18.09 10.52 -3.69
CA GLU A 617 18.85 11.73 -3.33
C GLU A 617 20.32 11.69 -3.81
N GLY A 618 20.53 11.12 -5.00
CA GLY A 618 21.86 10.98 -5.62
C GLY A 618 22.66 9.75 -5.16
N ARG A 619 22.21 9.01 -4.16
CA ARG A 619 22.86 7.78 -3.68
C ARG A 619 22.28 6.57 -4.41
N GLU A 620 23.17 5.78 -5.00
CA GLU A 620 22.79 4.49 -5.60
C GLU A 620 22.31 3.52 -4.53
N TYR A 621 21.26 2.76 -4.83
CA TYR A 621 20.78 1.70 -3.93
C TYR A 621 20.53 0.37 -4.65
N ASP A 622 20.29 0.37 -5.97
CA ASP A 622 20.16 -0.83 -6.79
C ASP A 622 20.57 -0.54 -8.24
N MET A 623 20.83 -1.59 -9.00
CA MET A 623 21.09 -1.53 -10.44
C MET A 623 20.76 -2.88 -11.08
N GLY A 624 20.45 -2.85 -12.40
CA GLY A 624 20.15 -4.10 -13.08
C GLY A 624 19.62 -3.95 -14.49
N LEU A 625 19.18 -5.10 -14.98
CA LEU A 625 18.59 -5.32 -16.29
C LEU A 625 17.09 -5.56 -16.13
N HIS A 626 16.29 -4.96 -17.01
CA HIS A 626 14.85 -5.08 -17.00
C HIS A 626 14.35 -5.55 -18.36
N ARG A 627 13.33 -6.39 -18.34
CA ARG A 627 12.58 -6.85 -19.51
C ARG A 627 11.09 -6.76 -19.23
N HIS A 628 10.40 -5.91 -19.95
CA HIS A 628 8.96 -5.76 -19.84
C HIS A 628 8.28 -6.05 -21.16
N TRP A 629 7.07 -6.55 -21.08
CA TRP A 629 6.21 -6.65 -22.26
C TRP A 629 5.92 -5.25 -22.81
N LEU A 630 6.00 -5.09 -24.12
CA LEU A 630 5.49 -3.89 -24.78
C LEU A 630 3.98 -3.77 -24.53
N ASP A 631 3.27 -4.89 -24.65
CA ASP A 631 1.86 -5.04 -24.31
C ASP A 631 1.65 -6.09 -23.19
N PRO A 632 1.64 -5.69 -21.92
CA PRO A 632 1.43 -6.60 -20.78
C PRO A 632 -0.02 -7.11 -20.68
N SER A 633 -0.97 -6.54 -21.43
CA SER A 633 -2.35 -7.03 -21.45
C SER A 633 -2.46 -8.43 -22.08
N ARG A 634 -1.50 -8.82 -22.95
CA ARG A 634 -1.43 -10.15 -23.54
C ARG A 634 -1.21 -11.27 -22.50
N PRO A 635 -0.12 -11.28 -21.69
CA PRO A 635 0.03 -12.29 -20.64
C PRO A 635 -1.06 -12.21 -19.57
N PHE A 636 -1.62 -11.04 -19.29
CA PHE A 636 -2.78 -10.90 -18.41
C PHE A 636 -4.01 -11.63 -18.96
N ALA A 637 -4.31 -11.45 -20.26
CA ALA A 637 -5.42 -12.15 -20.90
C ALA A 637 -5.24 -13.68 -20.85
N GLU A 638 -4.03 -14.18 -21.13
CA GLU A 638 -3.72 -15.61 -21.10
C GLU A 638 -3.83 -16.20 -19.69
N THR A 639 -3.40 -15.47 -18.68
CA THR A 639 -3.27 -16.00 -17.32
C THR A 639 -4.55 -15.81 -16.51
N VAL A 640 -5.25 -14.69 -16.66
CA VAL A 640 -6.40 -14.31 -15.84
C VAL A 640 -7.71 -14.38 -16.61
N LEU A 641 -7.78 -13.74 -17.79
CA LEU A 641 -9.07 -13.59 -18.47
C LEU A 641 -9.55 -14.88 -19.10
N LYS A 642 -8.74 -15.55 -19.92
CA LYS A 642 -9.14 -16.79 -20.62
C LYS A 642 -9.62 -17.90 -19.66
N PRO A 643 -8.94 -18.17 -18.54
CA PRO A 643 -9.41 -19.19 -17.63
C PRO A 643 -10.67 -18.81 -16.85
N ALA A 644 -10.98 -17.53 -16.72
CA ALA A 644 -12.14 -17.03 -16.01
C ALA A 644 -13.46 -17.42 -16.71
N HIS A 645 -14.54 -17.44 -15.95
CA HIS A 645 -15.90 -17.58 -16.53
C HIS A 645 -16.53 -16.20 -16.76
N GLY A 646 -16.22 -15.24 -15.91
CA GLY A 646 -16.70 -13.88 -16.08
C GLY A 646 -15.86 -12.86 -15.33
N VAL A 647 -15.73 -11.70 -15.93
CA VAL A 647 -14.88 -10.61 -15.45
C VAL A 647 -15.61 -9.30 -15.66
N LEU A 648 -15.78 -8.54 -14.59
CA LEU A 648 -16.19 -7.14 -14.60
C LEU A 648 -14.97 -6.26 -14.40
N VAL A 649 -14.73 -5.32 -15.29
CA VAL A 649 -13.72 -4.26 -15.13
C VAL A 649 -14.45 -2.93 -15.08
N THR A 650 -14.30 -2.21 -13.98
CA THR A 650 -14.98 -0.92 -13.80
C THR A 650 -14.04 0.17 -13.31
N SER A 651 -14.29 1.39 -13.75
CA SER A 651 -13.61 2.60 -13.29
C SER A 651 -14.43 3.82 -13.70
N ALA A 652 -14.12 4.97 -13.13
CA ALA A 652 -14.65 6.25 -13.60
C ALA A 652 -13.91 6.80 -14.84
N THR A 653 -12.78 6.19 -15.21
CA THR A 653 -11.85 6.72 -16.23
C THR A 653 -11.26 5.64 -17.12
N LEU A 654 -12.03 4.62 -17.50
CA LEU A 654 -11.52 3.52 -18.36
C LEU A 654 -11.07 4.02 -19.73
N ARG A 655 -11.89 4.86 -20.36
CA ARG A 655 -11.61 5.43 -21.69
C ARG A 655 -10.67 6.63 -21.65
N ALA A 656 -10.52 7.27 -20.48
CA ALA A 656 -9.73 8.49 -20.34
C ALA A 656 -10.08 9.59 -21.36
N GLY A 657 -11.36 9.73 -21.68
CA GLY A 657 -11.87 10.67 -22.71
C GLY A 657 -11.61 10.21 -24.15
N GLY A 658 -11.29 8.94 -24.38
CA GLY A 658 -11.18 8.29 -25.69
C GLY A 658 -12.36 7.37 -26.00
N ASP A 659 -12.12 6.45 -26.91
CA ASP A 659 -13.08 5.41 -27.31
C ASP A 659 -12.86 4.09 -26.54
N TRP A 660 -13.78 3.14 -26.73
CA TRP A 660 -13.69 1.83 -26.09
C TRP A 660 -12.51 1.00 -26.61
N SER A 661 -12.05 1.19 -27.84
CA SER A 661 -10.96 0.40 -28.41
C SER A 661 -9.68 0.50 -27.59
N GLN A 662 -9.43 1.64 -26.98
CA GLN A 662 -8.29 1.87 -26.11
C GLN A 662 -8.46 1.20 -24.74
N ALA A 663 -9.66 1.25 -24.19
CA ALA A 663 -9.99 0.55 -22.94
C ALA A 663 -9.87 -0.97 -23.16
N ASP A 664 -10.41 -1.48 -24.26
CA ASP A 664 -10.32 -2.88 -24.69
C ASP A 664 -8.86 -3.35 -24.79
N ALA A 665 -8.02 -2.57 -25.47
CA ALA A 665 -6.60 -2.90 -25.64
C ALA A 665 -5.87 -2.97 -24.28
N ARG A 666 -6.11 -2.00 -23.40
CA ARG A 666 -5.44 -1.96 -22.08
C ARG A 666 -5.87 -3.07 -21.13
N VAL A 667 -7.09 -3.57 -21.29
CA VAL A 667 -7.62 -4.69 -20.49
C VAL A 667 -7.28 -6.04 -21.11
N GLY A 668 -6.85 -6.10 -22.38
CA GLY A 668 -6.50 -7.35 -23.07
C GLY A 668 -7.68 -8.00 -23.81
N ALA A 669 -8.76 -7.28 -24.03
CA ALA A 669 -9.91 -7.79 -24.79
C ALA A 669 -9.55 -8.27 -26.21
N PRO A 670 -8.63 -7.62 -26.98
CA PRO A 670 -8.22 -8.09 -28.31
C PRO A 670 -7.58 -9.50 -28.32
N HIS A 671 -7.12 -9.99 -27.16
CA HIS A 671 -6.54 -11.34 -27.03
C HIS A 671 -7.59 -12.42 -26.73
N LEU A 672 -8.88 -12.04 -26.64
CA LEU A 672 -10.00 -12.94 -26.41
C LEU A 672 -10.77 -13.21 -27.71
N LEU A 673 -11.41 -14.38 -27.77
CA LEU A 673 -12.27 -14.75 -28.92
C LEU A 673 -13.61 -14.01 -28.90
N ARG A 674 -14.11 -13.65 -27.71
CA ARG A 674 -15.39 -12.96 -27.55
C ARG A 674 -15.15 -11.49 -27.25
N GLN A 675 -15.85 -10.60 -27.95
CA GLN A 675 -15.83 -9.16 -27.71
C GLN A 675 -16.43 -8.84 -26.32
N PRO A 676 -15.90 -7.84 -25.61
CA PRO A 676 -16.45 -7.40 -24.35
C PRO A 676 -17.82 -6.73 -24.52
N THR A 677 -18.63 -6.77 -23.47
CA THR A 677 -19.82 -5.92 -23.35
C THR A 677 -19.39 -4.57 -22.75
N HIS A 678 -19.83 -3.48 -23.36
CA HIS A 678 -19.54 -2.13 -22.89
C HIS A 678 -20.74 -1.53 -22.17
N PHE A 679 -20.50 -0.85 -21.06
CA PHE A 679 -21.49 -0.08 -20.33
C PHE A 679 -20.94 1.28 -19.97
N GLU A 680 -21.77 2.32 -20.10
CA GLU A 680 -21.45 3.67 -19.75
C GLU A 680 -22.58 4.29 -18.92
N ALA A 681 -22.20 4.93 -17.81
CA ALA A 681 -23.11 5.78 -17.04
C ALA A 681 -22.40 7.06 -16.59
N ALA A 682 -22.99 8.18 -16.95
CA ALA A 682 -22.50 9.49 -16.53
C ALA A 682 -22.63 9.68 -15.01
N SER A 683 -21.77 10.51 -14.45
CA SER A 683 -21.89 10.93 -13.05
C SER A 683 -23.24 11.63 -12.79
N PRO A 684 -23.89 11.38 -11.65
CA PRO A 684 -25.13 12.08 -11.28
C PRO A 684 -24.89 13.52 -10.81
N PHE A 685 -23.65 13.96 -10.71
CA PHE A 685 -23.30 15.28 -10.17
C PHE A 685 -23.52 16.40 -11.20
N ALA A 686 -24.02 17.53 -10.74
CA ALA A 686 -24.24 18.74 -11.54
C ALA A 686 -22.95 19.59 -11.56
N TYR A 687 -21.90 19.10 -12.21
CA TYR A 687 -20.59 19.75 -12.24
C TYR A 687 -20.61 21.22 -12.67
N ALA A 688 -21.60 21.64 -13.49
CA ALA A 688 -21.79 23.04 -13.87
C ALA A 688 -21.97 23.99 -12.68
N HIS A 689 -22.44 23.47 -11.54
CA HIS A 689 -22.74 24.24 -10.34
C HIS A 689 -21.90 23.83 -9.12
N GLN A 690 -21.29 22.67 -9.18
CA GLN A 690 -20.54 22.08 -8.04
C GLN A 690 -19.04 22.27 -8.15
N ALA A 691 -18.52 22.40 -9.36
CA ALA A 691 -17.07 22.47 -9.57
C ALA A 691 -16.70 23.51 -10.62
N GLU A 692 -15.55 24.12 -10.46
CA GLU A 692 -14.93 25.01 -11.44
C GLU A 692 -13.46 24.67 -11.61
N VAL A 693 -12.97 24.73 -12.85
CA VAL A 693 -11.56 24.50 -13.20
C VAL A 693 -10.90 25.83 -13.52
N LEU A 694 -9.88 26.20 -12.77
CA LEU A 694 -9.11 27.42 -12.93
C LEU A 694 -7.70 27.09 -13.44
N ILE A 695 -7.35 27.60 -14.61
CA ILE A 695 -6.02 27.48 -15.20
C ILE A 695 -5.29 28.79 -14.99
N VAL A 696 -4.40 28.83 -14.00
CA VAL A 696 -3.63 30.03 -13.63
C VAL A 696 -2.46 30.19 -14.59
N THR A 697 -2.39 31.35 -15.24
CA THR A 697 -1.48 31.59 -16.37
C THR A 697 -0.26 32.45 -16.04
N ASP A 698 -0.25 33.13 -14.92
CA ASP A 698 0.79 34.09 -14.50
C ASP A 698 1.80 33.53 -13.48
N VAL A 699 1.67 32.26 -13.06
CA VAL A 699 2.68 31.55 -12.25
C VAL A 699 3.69 30.87 -13.15
N LYS A 700 4.96 31.33 -13.12
CA LYS A 700 6.02 30.80 -13.99
C LYS A 700 6.45 29.40 -13.55
N LYS A 701 6.56 28.49 -14.52
CA LYS A 701 7.10 27.16 -14.30
C LYS A 701 8.54 27.23 -13.80
N GLY A 702 8.86 26.58 -12.69
CA GLY A 702 10.20 26.54 -12.09
C GLY A 702 10.49 27.65 -11.07
N ASP A 703 9.65 28.67 -10.97
CA ASP A 703 9.75 29.71 -9.93
C ASP A 703 9.16 29.19 -8.61
N LEU A 704 10.03 28.63 -7.76
CA LEU A 704 9.63 28.05 -6.48
C LEU A 704 9.03 29.08 -5.51
N PRO A 705 9.56 30.30 -5.36
CA PRO A 705 8.92 31.38 -4.60
C PRO A 705 7.53 31.73 -5.08
N ALA A 706 7.33 31.92 -6.40
CA ALA A 706 6.02 32.21 -6.96
C ALA A 706 5.02 31.06 -6.75
N LEU A 707 5.48 29.82 -6.89
CA LEU A 707 4.69 28.62 -6.63
C LEU A 707 4.27 28.53 -5.15
N ALA A 708 5.20 28.77 -4.22
CA ALA A 708 4.90 28.78 -2.78
C ALA A 708 3.91 29.89 -2.41
N ASN A 709 4.08 31.09 -2.98
CA ASN A 709 3.13 32.19 -2.79
C ASN A 709 1.74 31.84 -3.31
N ALA A 710 1.63 31.19 -4.48
CA ALA A 710 0.36 30.75 -5.05
C ALA A 710 -0.35 29.76 -4.14
N TYR A 711 0.33 28.70 -3.70
CA TYR A 711 -0.23 27.73 -2.74
C TYR A 711 -0.66 28.41 -1.43
N GLY A 712 0.18 29.25 -0.85
CA GLY A 712 -0.11 29.93 0.41
C GLY A 712 -1.37 30.82 0.33
N ARG A 713 -1.48 31.64 -0.74
CA ARG A 713 -2.62 32.52 -0.96
C ARG A 713 -3.93 31.74 -1.21
N LEU A 714 -3.88 30.69 -2.02
CA LEU A 714 -5.03 29.83 -2.32
C LEU A 714 -5.52 29.12 -1.08
N ILE A 715 -4.62 28.52 -0.27
CA ILE A 715 -4.98 27.83 0.98
C ILE A 715 -5.62 28.81 1.98
N VAL A 716 -5.06 30.01 2.14
CA VAL A 716 -5.64 31.04 3.03
C VAL A 716 -7.03 31.45 2.53
N ALA A 717 -7.17 31.71 1.25
CA ALA A 717 -8.45 32.11 0.65
C ALA A 717 -9.54 31.04 0.81
N ALA A 718 -9.19 29.76 0.63
CA ALA A 718 -10.11 28.65 0.82
C ALA A 718 -10.40 28.33 2.29
N GLY A 719 -9.68 28.92 3.25
CA GLY A 719 -9.78 28.58 4.67
C GLY A 719 -9.28 27.16 5.00
N GLY A 720 -8.28 26.65 4.30
CA GLY A 720 -7.80 25.26 4.36
C GLY A 720 -8.52 24.34 3.38
N GLY A 721 -8.67 23.04 3.72
CA GLY A 721 -9.39 22.06 2.91
C GLY A 721 -8.80 21.86 1.51
N THR A 722 -7.47 21.96 1.38
CA THR A 722 -6.77 21.94 0.10
C THR A 722 -5.92 20.68 -0.03
N LEU A 723 -6.10 19.96 -1.13
CA LEU A 723 -5.21 18.88 -1.57
C LEU A 723 -4.27 19.42 -2.66
N GLY A 724 -2.97 19.54 -2.34
CA GLY A 724 -1.95 19.97 -3.28
C GLY A 724 -1.20 18.78 -3.88
N LEU A 725 -1.19 18.68 -5.22
CA LEU A 725 -0.55 17.59 -5.96
C LEU A 725 0.69 18.08 -6.69
N PHE A 726 1.81 17.41 -6.42
CA PHE A 726 3.12 17.72 -6.97
C PHE A 726 3.66 16.59 -7.83
N THR A 727 4.37 16.95 -8.89
CA THR A 727 5.08 15.99 -9.75
C THR A 727 6.52 15.73 -9.27
N ALA A 728 7.04 16.53 -8.33
CA ALA A 728 8.40 16.40 -7.81
C ALA A 728 8.47 16.66 -6.30
N ILE A 729 9.03 15.70 -5.56
CA ILE A 729 9.22 15.79 -4.09
C ILE A 729 10.02 17.02 -3.68
N ARG A 730 11.05 17.39 -4.46
CA ARG A 730 11.88 18.58 -4.19
C ARG A 730 11.05 19.86 -4.16
N ARG A 731 10.11 20.02 -5.10
CA ARG A 731 9.23 21.20 -5.15
C ARG A 731 8.23 21.20 -4.01
N LEU A 732 7.64 20.06 -3.71
CA LEU A 732 6.77 19.87 -2.54
C LEU A 732 7.48 20.31 -1.26
N ARG A 733 8.66 19.77 -0.97
CA ARG A 733 9.47 20.16 0.20
C ARG A 733 9.79 21.66 0.21
N GLY A 734 10.13 22.23 -0.94
CA GLY A 734 10.44 23.64 -1.08
C GLY A 734 9.25 24.57 -0.87
N VAL A 735 8.05 24.17 -1.28
CA VAL A 735 6.81 24.91 -1.02
C VAL A 735 6.46 24.78 0.48
N HIS A 736 6.41 23.58 1.02
CA HIS A 736 6.12 23.36 2.43
C HIS A 736 6.98 24.22 3.35
N ALA A 737 8.31 24.20 3.18
CA ALA A 737 9.25 24.95 4.01
C ALA A 737 9.03 26.48 4.00
N ARG A 738 8.35 27.02 2.98
CA ARG A 738 8.10 28.46 2.84
C ARG A 738 6.75 28.92 3.40
N ILE A 739 5.77 28.02 3.44
CA ILE A 739 4.39 28.43 3.78
C ILE A 739 3.84 27.81 5.06
N ALA A 740 4.41 26.70 5.56
CA ALA A 740 3.86 25.96 6.70
C ALA A 740 3.75 26.81 7.96
N ASP A 741 4.81 27.54 8.34
CA ASP A 741 4.81 28.39 9.55
C ASP A 741 3.81 29.55 9.47
N ARG A 742 3.63 30.12 8.26
CA ARG A 742 2.65 31.18 8.04
C ARG A 742 1.23 30.66 8.16
N LEU A 743 0.94 29.57 7.47
CA LEU A 743 -0.40 28.97 7.48
C LEU A 743 -0.81 28.52 8.88
N ALA A 744 0.13 27.96 9.66
CA ALA A 744 -0.15 27.56 11.03
C ALA A 744 -0.51 28.73 11.94
N ARG A 745 0.14 29.89 11.78
CA ARG A 745 -0.21 31.13 12.51
C ARG A 745 -1.61 31.62 12.18
N ASP A 746 -2.08 31.36 10.95
CA ASP A 746 -3.44 31.65 10.53
C ASP A 746 -4.43 30.53 10.97
N GLY A 747 -3.96 29.54 11.74
CA GLY A 747 -4.73 28.38 12.20
C GLY A 747 -5.11 27.41 11.10
N LEU A 748 -4.31 27.33 10.03
CA LEU A 748 -4.48 26.46 8.85
C LEU A 748 -3.33 25.46 8.79
N PRO A 749 -3.42 24.30 9.48
CA PRO A 749 -2.33 23.32 9.49
C PRO A 749 -2.07 22.76 8.10
N LEU A 750 -0.79 22.70 7.71
CA LEU A 750 -0.34 22.11 6.46
C LEU A 750 0.45 20.84 6.75
N TYR A 751 -0.05 19.73 6.25
CA TYR A 751 0.64 18.43 6.28
C TYR A 751 1.23 18.10 4.92
N ALA A 752 2.36 17.38 4.92
CA ALA A 752 3.07 17.10 3.69
C ALA A 752 3.63 15.67 3.66
N GLN A 753 3.26 14.92 2.62
CA GLN A 753 3.89 13.65 2.29
C GLN A 753 5.40 13.86 2.03
N HIS A 754 6.25 12.96 2.44
CA HIS A 754 7.73 13.05 2.32
C HIS A 754 8.39 14.17 3.16
N VAL A 755 7.64 14.87 3.99
CA VAL A 755 8.13 15.86 4.94
C VAL A 755 7.79 15.43 6.35
N ASP A 756 6.50 15.30 6.66
CA ASP A 756 6.07 14.87 7.97
C ASP A 756 6.38 13.38 8.19
N PRO A 757 6.89 12.98 9.37
CA PRO A 757 7.22 11.59 9.68
C PRO A 757 5.96 10.78 10.02
N ILE A 758 4.97 10.81 9.12
CA ILE A 758 3.66 10.19 9.24
C ILE A 758 3.40 9.37 7.97
N ASP A 759 2.78 8.20 8.10
CA ASP A 759 2.41 7.42 6.91
C ASP A 759 1.27 8.08 6.12
N THR A 760 1.22 7.80 4.82
CA THR A 760 0.27 8.46 3.91
C THR A 760 -1.19 8.21 4.30
N GLY A 761 -1.53 7.02 4.81
CA GLY A 761 -2.89 6.71 5.24
C GLY A 761 -3.32 7.58 6.42
N THR A 762 -2.46 7.68 7.42
CA THR A 762 -2.68 8.55 8.59
C THR A 762 -2.75 10.03 8.21
N LEU A 763 -1.92 10.51 7.26
CA LEU A 763 -2.02 11.88 6.74
C LEU A 763 -3.40 12.16 6.12
N VAL A 764 -3.96 11.20 5.38
CA VAL A 764 -5.31 11.31 4.82
C VAL A 764 -6.37 11.30 5.92
N ASP A 765 -6.20 10.49 6.96
CA ASP A 765 -7.14 10.46 8.09
C ASP A 765 -7.12 11.78 8.88
N ILE A 766 -5.93 12.38 9.10
CA ILE A 766 -5.79 13.71 9.69
C ILE A 766 -6.51 14.77 8.83
N PHE A 767 -6.27 14.76 7.53
CA PHE A 767 -6.88 15.69 6.59
C PHE A 767 -8.41 15.55 6.52
N ARG A 768 -8.93 14.33 6.64
CA ARG A 768 -10.38 14.08 6.70
C ARG A 768 -11.00 14.60 7.99
N ASP A 769 -10.29 14.47 9.11
CA ASP A 769 -10.80 14.82 10.44
C ASP A 769 -10.81 16.32 10.71
N ASP A 770 -9.91 17.08 10.08
CA ASP A 770 -9.78 18.53 10.26
C ASP A 770 -10.09 19.31 8.97
N PRO A 771 -11.26 19.98 8.86
CA PRO A 771 -11.62 20.76 7.66
C PRO A 771 -10.75 22.01 7.44
N ARG A 772 -9.95 22.43 8.43
CA ARG A 772 -8.99 23.54 8.30
C ARG A 772 -7.61 23.06 7.85
N ALA A 773 -7.34 21.76 7.94
CA ALA A 773 -6.09 21.20 7.47
C ALA A 773 -5.98 21.24 5.94
N SER A 774 -4.76 21.30 5.46
CA SER A 774 -4.42 21.08 4.04
C SER A 774 -3.37 20.00 3.94
N LEU A 775 -3.40 19.22 2.84
CA LEU A 775 -2.48 18.14 2.60
C LEU A 775 -1.79 18.32 1.25
N ILE A 776 -0.45 18.26 1.23
CA ILE A 776 0.30 18.28 -0.02
C ILE A 776 1.08 16.97 -0.20
N GLY A 777 1.11 16.46 -1.44
CA GLY A 777 1.81 15.22 -1.76
C GLY A 777 2.01 14.99 -3.24
N THR A 778 2.40 13.78 -3.59
CA THR A 778 2.67 13.35 -4.96
C THR A 778 1.53 12.48 -5.50
N ASP A 779 1.76 11.84 -6.63
CA ASP A 779 0.79 10.98 -7.33
C ASP A 779 0.11 9.92 -6.44
N ALA A 780 0.76 9.46 -5.37
CA ALA A 780 0.17 8.52 -4.42
C ALA A 780 -1.11 9.06 -3.72
N LEU A 781 -1.22 10.38 -3.56
CA LEU A 781 -2.42 11.02 -3.03
C LEU A 781 -3.53 11.16 -4.07
N ARG A 782 -3.18 11.24 -5.35
CA ARG A 782 -4.18 11.30 -6.43
C ARG A 782 -5.10 10.07 -6.42
N ASP A 783 -4.56 8.87 -6.20
CA ASP A 783 -5.29 7.61 -6.34
C ASP A 783 -5.84 7.06 -5.01
N GLY A 784 -5.34 7.55 -3.85
CA GLY A 784 -5.64 6.99 -2.53
C GLY A 784 -6.47 7.87 -1.59
N VAL A 785 -6.83 9.09 -1.99
CA VAL A 785 -7.56 10.04 -1.12
C VAL A 785 -9.06 9.94 -1.38
N ASP A 786 -9.82 9.59 -0.35
CA ASP A 786 -11.27 9.67 -0.33
C ASP A 786 -11.69 10.51 0.89
N VAL A 787 -11.99 11.78 0.65
CA VAL A 787 -12.34 12.77 1.66
C VAL A 787 -13.61 13.49 1.21
N PRO A 788 -14.80 12.93 1.52
CA PRO A 788 -16.05 13.56 1.18
C PRO A 788 -16.36 14.74 2.11
N GLY A 789 -17.11 15.69 1.59
CA GLY A 789 -17.61 16.84 2.35
C GLY A 789 -16.59 17.98 2.50
N HIS A 790 -16.81 18.84 3.48
CA HIS A 790 -16.10 20.11 3.64
C HIS A 790 -14.58 20.02 3.89
N SER A 791 -14.04 18.85 4.22
CA SER A 791 -12.60 18.69 4.44
C SER A 791 -11.77 18.78 3.16
N LEU A 792 -12.38 18.56 1.97
CA LEU A 792 -11.73 18.76 0.68
C LEU A 792 -12.58 19.69 -0.19
N ARG A 793 -12.15 20.96 -0.33
CA ARG A 793 -12.83 22.01 -1.10
C ARG A 793 -12.04 22.46 -2.32
N MET A 794 -10.73 22.23 -2.31
CA MET A 794 -9.87 22.66 -3.40
C MET A 794 -8.79 21.60 -3.69
N VAL A 795 -8.60 21.32 -4.98
CA VAL A 795 -7.47 20.54 -5.48
C VAL A 795 -6.56 21.49 -6.25
N VAL A 796 -5.28 21.55 -5.89
CA VAL A 796 -4.28 22.38 -6.57
C VAL A 796 -3.19 21.50 -7.16
N MET A 797 -3.00 21.58 -8.48
CA MET A 797 -1.89 20.92 -9.16
C MET A 797 -0.81 21.95 -9.54
N GLU A 798 0.45 21.63 -9.26
CA GLU A 798 1.59 22.52 -9.59
C GLU A 798 1.80 22.71 -11.09
N GLY A 799 1.23 21.83 -11.91
CA GLY A 799 1.35 21.84 -13.35
C GLY A 799 0.72 20.62 -13.99
N VAL A 800 0.76 20.57 -15.33
CA VAL A 800 0.25 19.43 -16.10
C VAL A 800 1.06 18.16 -15.75
N PRO A 801 0.41 17.06 -15.35
CA PRO A 801 1.07 15.84 -14.85
C PRO A 801 1.63 14.97 -16.00
N TRP A 802 2.58 15.53 -16.77
CA TRP A 802 3.26 14.79 -17.84
C TRP A 802 3.98 13.56 -17.29
N VAL A 803 3.97 12.51 -18.09
CA VAL A 803 4.72 11.29 -17.76
C VAL A 803 6.22 11.58 -17.88
N LYS A 804 7.00 11.12 -16.90
CA LYS A 804 8.46 11.20 -17.02
C LYS A 804 8.90 10.33 -18.22
N PRO A 805 9.64 10.86 -19.19
CA PRO A 805 10.15 10.06 -20.29
C PRO A 805 11.14 9.02 -19.74
N GLY A 806 10.94 7.76 -20.09
CA GLY A 806 11.79 6.64 -19.78
C GLY A 806 11.86 5.70 -20.97
N VAL A 807 12.75 4.69 -20.92
CA VAL A 807 12.93 3.74 -22.03
C VAL A 807 11.63 3.01 -22.34
N LEU A 808 10.98 2.40 -21.34
CA LEU A 808 9.71 1.71 -21.50
C LEU A 808 8.60 2.65 -21.99
N HIS A 809 8.55 3.87 -21.41
CA HIS A 809 7.55 4.85 -21.82
C HIS A 809 7.75 5.28 -23.27
N ALA A 810 8.99 5.53 -23.71
CA ALA A 810 9.29 5.90 -25.08
C ALA A 810 8.87 4.81 -26.08
N ALA A 811 9.15 3.55 -25.78
CA ALA A 811 8.74 2.41 -26.60
C ALA A 811 7.21 2.29 -26.72
N ARG A 812 6.49 2.35 -25.60
CA ARG A 812 5.03 2.31 -25.57
C ARG A 812 4.38 3.52 -26.23
N ARG A 813 4.98 4.68 -26.09
CA ARG A 813 4.58 5.91 -26.78
C ARG A 813 4.66 5.75 -28.29
N LEU A 814 5.76 5.19 -28.79
CA LEU A 814 5.94 4.92 -30.21
C LEU A 814 4.88 3.96 -30.73
N ALA A 815 4.66 2.83 -30.03
CA ALA A 815 3.67 1.84 -30.40
C ALA A 815 2.21 2.35 -30.27
N GLY A 816 1.95 3.23 -29.30
CA GLY A 816 0.63 3.74 -28.92
C GLY A 816 0.19 5.03 -29.64
N GLY A 817 0.88 5.46 -30.72
CA GLY A 817 0.48 6.62 -31.53
C GLY A 817 1.10 7.96 -31.10
N GLY A 818 2.30 7.93 -30.48
CA GLY A 818 3.10 9.13 -30.20
C GLY A 818 2.49 10.06 -29.14
N SER A 819 2.29 11.33 -29.46
CA SER A 819 1.75 12.31 -28.52
C SER A 819 0.31 12.01 -28.06
N ALA A 820 -0.46 11.29 -28.85
CA ALA A 820 -1.82 10.87 -28.46
C ALA A 820 -1.79 9.90 -27.26
N TYR A 821 -0.76 9.04 -27.17
CA TYR A 821 -0.53 8.19 -26.00
C TYR A 821 -0.27 9.02 -24.74
N ASP A 822 0.60 10.01 -24.80
CA ASP A 822 0.89 10.91 -23.68
C ASP A 822 -0.35 11.67 -23.23
N ASP A 823 -1.10 12.24 -24.20
CA ASP A 823 -2.32 13.00 -23.93
C ASP A 823 -3.39 12.15 -23.21
N ARG A 824 -3.54 10.87 -23.57
CA ARG A 824 -4.46 9.95 -22.88
C ARG A 824 -4.05 9.74 -21.43
N MET A 825 -2.76 9.48 -21.18
CA MET A 825 -2.25 9.30 -19.81
C MET A 825 -2.44 10.56 -18.97
N VAL A 826 -2.18 11.72 -19.53
CA VAL A 826 -2.35 12.99 -18.82
C VAL A 826 -3.82 13.27 -18.55
N ARG A 827 -4.72 13.03 -19.53
CA ARG A 827 -6.17 13.18 -19.33
C ARG A 827 -6.68 12.26 -18.21
N ALA A 828 -6.25 11.01 -18.18
CA ALA A 828 -6.61 10.09 -17.10
C ALA A 828 -6.18 10.63 -15.73
N ARG A 829 -4.95 11.12 -15.61
CA ARG A 829 -4.43 11.70 -14.36
C ARG A 829 -5.20 12.96 -13.92
N LEU A 830 -5.52 13.83 -14.85
CA LEU A 830 -6.33 15.03 -14.57
C LEU A 830 -7.75 14.65 -14.12
N ALA A 831 -8.40 13.74 -14.83
CA ALA A 831 -9.75 13.25 -14.50
C ALA A 831 -9.79 12.57 -13.11
N GLN A 832 -8.77 11.80 -12.76
CA GLN A 832 -8.64 11.18 -11.44
C GLN A 832 -8.45 12.21 -10.34
N ALA A 833 -7.58 13.21 -10.54
CA ALA A 833 -7.37 14.28 -9.57
C ALA A 833 -8.63 15.13 -9.39
N PHE A 834 -9.32 15.46 -10.48
CA PHE A 834 -10.60 16.18 -10.44
C PHE A 834 -11.69 15.36 -9.73
N GLY A 835 -11.75 14.05 -9.98
CA GLY A 835 -12.72 13.15 -9.35
C GLY A 835 -12.59 13.03 -7.83
N ARG A 836 -11.55 13.62 -7.22
CA ARG A 836 -11.42 13.71 -5.75
C ARG A 836 -12.27 14.84 -5.17
N LEU A 837 -12.58 15.85 -5.96
CA LEU A 837 -13.18 17.08 -5.50
C LEU A 837 -14.66 16.93 -5.13
N ILE A 838 -15.44 16.23 -5.96
CA ILE A 838 -16.90 16.07 -5.78
C ILE A 838 -17.20 14.59 -5.48
N ARG A 839 -17.75 14.32 -4.30
CA ARG A 839 -18.09 12.98 -3.79
C ARG A 839 -19.56 12.85 -3.37
N ARG A 840 -20.19 13.99 -3.04
CA ARG A 840 -21.58 14.08 -2.60
C ARG A 840 -22.33 15.11 -3.42
N ALA A 841 -23.65 15.06 -3.37
CA ALA A 841 -24.52 16.00 -4.09
C ALA A 841 -24.41 17.45 -3.57
N ASP A 842 -24.00 17.62 -2.32
CA ASP A 842 -23.79 18.90 -1.65
C ASP A 842 -22.34 19.42 -1.70
N ASP A 843 -21.37 18.61 -2.19
CA ASP A 843 -20.00 19.05 -2.33
C ASP A 843 -19.87 20.17 -3.37
N ARG A 844 -19.02 21.14 -3.06
CA ARG A 844 -18.58 22.21 -3.97
C ARG A 844 -17.08 22.40 -3.88
N GLY A 845 -16.44 22.78 -5.00
CA GLY A 845 -15.02 23.00 -4.95
C GLY A 845 -14.36 23.53 -6.21
N LEU A 846 -13.10 23.90 -6.05
CA LEU A 846 -12.27 24.42 -7.14
C LEU A 846 -11.14 23.44 -7.47
N PHE A 847 -10.93 23.25 -8.77
CA PHE A 847 -9.74 22.58 -9.29
C PHE A 847 -8.82 23.61 -9.90
N VAL A 848 -7.63 23.82 -9.30
CA VAL A 848 -6.68 24.83 -9.73
C VAL A 848 -5.46 24.19 -10.35
N LEU A 849 -5.13 24.58 -11.58
CA LEU A 849 -3.92 24.16 -12.28
C LEU A 849 -2.97 25.34 -12.45
N LEU A 850 -1.82 25.31 -11.78
CA LEU A 850 -0.80 26.36 -11.85
C LEU A 850 0.09 26.15 -13.08
N SER A 851 -0.44 26.35 -14.28
CA SER A 851 0.28 26.14 -15.53
C SER A 851 -0.28 26.92 -16.71
N ALA A 852 0.43 27.93 -17.15
CA ALA A 852 0.12 28.66 -18.38
C ALA A 852 0.11 27.77 -19.63
N ALA A 853 0.90 26.69 -19.62
CA ALA A 853 1.12 25.79 -20.76
C ALA A 853 0.11 24.63 -20.86
N MET A 854 -1.07 24.73 -20.24
CA MET A 854 -2.14 23.71 -20.36
C MET A 854 -2.67 23.66 -21.80
N PRO A 855 -2.44 22.58 -22.56
CA PRO A 855 -2.96 22.47 -23.92
C PRO A 855 -4.47 22.30 -23.95
N SER A 856 -5.16 22.99 -24.86
CA SER A 856 -6.63 22.93 -24.97
C SER A 856 -7.15 21.50 -25.25
N ARG A 857 -6.39 20.67 -25.96
CA ARG A 857 -6.74 19.28 -26.24
C ARG A 857 -6.82 18.37 -24.99
N LEU A 858 -6.30 18.83 -23.86
CA LEU A 858 -6.39 18.10 -22.57
C LEU A 858 -7.62 18.50 -21.75
N LEU A 859 -8.34 19.56 -22.15
CA LEU A 859 -9.52 20.04 -21.40
C LEU A 859 -10.65 19.01 -21.38
N GLY A 860 -10.73 18.11 -22.36
CA GLY A 860 -11.66 16.98 -22.34
C GLY A 860 -11.41 15.93 -21.24
N ALA A 861 -10.43 16.16 -20.34
CA ALA A 861 -10.25 15.38 -19.12
C ALA A 861 -11.31 15.69 -18.05
N PHE A 862 -11.90 16.86 -18.11
CA PHE A 862 -12.92 17.31 -17.16
C PHE A 862 -14.32 16.92 -17.63
N PRO A 863 -15.25 16.62 -16.72
CA PRO A 863 -16.63 16.27 -17.07
C PRO A 863 -17.30 17.36 -17.89
N GLU A 864 -18.19 16.95 -18.79
CA GLU A 864 -18.95 17.86 -19.62
C GLU A 864 -19.78 18.83 -18.77
N GLY A 865 -19.85 20.09 -19.18
CA GLY A 865 -20.55 21.16 -18.47
C GLY A 865 -19.76 21.81 -17.33
N THR A 866 -18.59 21.26 -16.94
CA THR A 866 -17.74 21.91 -15.91
C THR A 866 -17.19 23.24 -16.43
N PRO A 867 -17.38 24.38 -15.73
CA PRO A 867 -16.80 25.67 -16.11
C PRO A 867 -15.27 25.60 -16.07
N ILE A 868 -14.61 26.03 -17.15
CA ILE A 868 -13.14 26.06 -17.27
C ILE A 868 -12.71 27.48 -17.62
N LEU A 869 -11.95 28.10 -16.74
CA LEU A 869 -11.47 29.47 -16.90
C LEU A 869 -9.94 29.53 -16.96
N ARG A 870 -9.41 30.36 -17.87
CA ARG A 870 -8.03 30.81 -17.80
C ARG A 870 -8.01 32.16 -17.09
N CYS A 871 -7.23 32.25 -16.01
CA CYS A 871 -7.26 33.42 -15.14
C CYS A 871 -5.85 33.72 -14.57
N THR A 872 -5.75 34.87 -13.92
CA THR A 872 -4.59 35.23 -13.09
C THR A 872 -4.71 34.58 -11.73
N LEU A 873 -3.60 34.60 -10.98
CA LEU A 873 -3.58 34.12 -9.59
C LEU A 873 -4.54 34.92 -8.70
N ASP A 874 -4.63 36.24 -8.91
CA ASP A 874 -5.51 37.12 -8.14
C ASP A 874 -6.99 36.77 -8.34
N GLU A 875 -7.38 36.50 -9.57
CA GLU A 875 -8.74 36.03 -9.90
C GLU A 875 -9.04 34.65 -9.30
N ALA A 876 -8.06 33.73 -9.32
CA ALA A 876 -8.21 32.43 -8.71
C ALA A 876 -8.37 32.52 -7.18
N VAL A 877 -7.60 33.41 -6.54
CA VAL A 877 -7.71 33.68 -5.10
C VAL A 877 -9.06 34.29 -4.75
N ALA A 878 -9.56 35.24 -5.55
CA ALA A 878 -10.88 35.84 -5.35
C ALA A 878 -12.01 34.79 -5.41
N ARG A 879 -11.91 33.81 -6.32
CA ARG A 879 -12.87 32.69 -6.37
C ARG A 879 -12.72 31.71 -5.19
N ALA A 880 -11.50 31.46 -4.73
CA ALA A 880 -11.27 30.61 -3.57
C ALA A 880 -11.86 31.20 -2.26
N LEU A 881 -11.94 32.52 -2.14
CA LEU A 881 -12.55 33.20 -0.99
C LEU A 881 -14.04 32.82 -0.80
N SER A 882 -14.77 32.56 -1.88
CA SER A 882 -16.19 32.14 -1.78
C SER A 882 -16.35 30.79 -1.06
N LEU A 883 -15.38 29.89 -1.18
CA LEU A 883 -15.37 28.59 -0.47
C LEU A 883 -15.09 28.74 1.03
N GLY A 884 -14.28 29.75 1.41
CA GLY A 884 -13.94 30.03 2.80
C GLY A 884 -15.08 30.61 3.63
N HIS A 885 -15.96 31.39 2.99
CA HIS A 885 -17.11 32.02 3.66
C HIS A 885 -18.21 31.03 4.05
N GLU A 886 -18.38 29.91 3.34
CA GLU A 886 -19.36 28.87 3.68
C GLU A 886 -18.98 28.11 4.97
N VAL A 887 -17.71 28.09 5.35
CA VAL A 887 -17.23 27.43 6.58
C VAL A 887 -17.62 28.22 7.84
N GLY A 888 -17.74 29.54 7.74
CA GLY A 888 -18.11 30.41 8.88
C GLY A 888 -19.59 30.30 9.32
N HIS A 889 -20.46 29.79 8.47
CA HIS A 889 -21.92 29.70 8.73
C HIS A 889 -22.39 28.25 9.05
N GLY A 890 -21.58 27.24 8.84
CA GLY A 890 -21.91 25.81 9.03
C GLY A 890 -21.49 25.20 10.37
N ALA A 891 -20.84 25.98 11.26
CA ALA A 891 -20.34 25.47 12.54
C ALA A 891 -21.40 25.41 13.66
N GLN A 892 -22.70 25.54 13.36
CA GLN A 892 -23.78 25.22 14.31
C GLN A 892 -24.28 23.80 14.06
N ALA A 893 -23.83 22.94 14.94
CA ALA A 893 -24.37 21.65 15.42
C ALA A 893 -25.50 20.98 14.60
N LEU A 894 -25.17 19.90 13.92
CA LEU A 894 -26.09 18.78 13.75
C LEU A 894 -25.81 17.74 14.85
N PRO A 895 -26.82 17.22 15.56
CA PRO A 895 -26.62 16.23 16.61
C PRO A 895 -26.18 14.90 15.99
N MET A 896 -25.12 14.35 16.54
CA MET A 896 -24.66 12.99 16.21
C MET A 896 -25.68 11.95 16.66
N GLU A 897 -26.40 11.36 15.73
CA GLU A 897 -27.07 10.09 16.00
C GLU A 897 -26.00 9.00 16.13
N ARG A 898 -26.00 8.36 17.27
CA ARG A 898 -25.18 7.20 17.59
C ARG A 898 -25.59 6.05 16.67
N LEU A 899 -24.68 5.56 15.86
CA LEU A 899 -24.78 4.25 15.24
C LEU A 899 -24.27 3.18 16.23
N PRO A 900 -24.99 2.06 16.35
CA PRO A 900 -24.67 0.98 17.28
C PRO A 900 -23.40 0.19 16.92
#